data_f307b86fa8cc2651fd02af646bacb639
#
_entry.id   f307b86fa8cc2651fd02af646bacb639
#
_cell.length_a   1.000
_cell.length_b   1.000
_cell.length_c   1.000
_cell.angle_alpha   90.00
_cell.angle_beta   90.00
_cell.angle_gamma   90.00
#
_symmetry.space_group_name_H-M   'P 1'
#
loop_
_entity.id
_entity.type
_entity.pdbx_description
1 polymer ?
#
loop_
_entity_poly.entity_id
_entity_poly.type
_entity_poly.pdbx_seq_one_letter_code
_entity_poly.pdbx_strand_id
1 'polypeptide(L)'
;MRDDAIVAEAAEYAVKFHELGKLAEAEKFYAAILAARPDHFDALHQLGVLRRQQGNSAEALRLIGEALKSNARAADSARSFAATLETLGRYEEAIAAFDKAAAIRKQRSEALFSRAIALVTMGRQQEALAAFDEVLAIDEHNIEAHINRGVMLTQLGRAEEALAALDMALEHEPDHLSALSSRVFALAKLQRHAEVLDACEKVLARNPGNAEILYIRAGTFWTLDKPAEALDSYEQAWALGHTRALSLLALYRLTLADWTSTDQLVAALRRGIADKDSIYPFVAVAFGLAPSEQLQAARTFLGNGSQAAPASRHGALAGSDKLRIAYVSSDFRQHAVAHAIIDLLERHDRSRFEIIGVSLCPDDGSAIRARIVNSFDRFHDVCSETDADAASLMSELGVQVAVDLNGPTQGCRPGIFAHRAAPVQVAYLGYPATTGADFIDYILADPVVLPFDQQPFFSEQIVHLPDCYHANDTTRLVSPETPTRRDLGLPERGFVFCCFNKSYKISAPVFDVWMRLLARVDDSVLWLFKMHELAQSNLGREAQARGIDPRRLIFAPYAARIEDHLARHRAADLFLDTLPYNAHSTAIDALWAGLPVVTCAGNTFAGRVGASALEAAGLPELVTSSLEDYEALASKLAAEPALLESARRKLAAGRRTCALFDTDRLRRHVEAAYTTMWELQRSGERPRSFQVEPRQ
;
A
#
# COMPACT_ATOMS: atom_id res chain seq x y z
N MET A 1 37.28 -1.19 62.03
CA MET A 1 37.92 -2.48 61.64
C MET A 1 37.01 -3.71 61.78
N ARG A 2 36.27 -3.94 62.94
CA ARG A 2 35.38 -5.13 63.05
C ARG A 2 34.13 -5.00 62.18
N ASP A 3 33.57 -3.81 62.10
CA ASP A 3 32.39 -3.53 61.30
C ASP A 3 32.67 -3.53 59.78
N ASP A 4 33.88 -3.17 59.36
CA ASP A 4 34.31 -3.20 57.95
C ASP A 4 34.46 -4.61 57.44
N ALA A 5 34.95 -5.55 58.28
CA ALA A 5 35.08 -6.95 57.91
C ALA A 5 33.69 -7.64 57.76
N ILE A 6 32.76 -7.30 58.61
CA ILE A 6 31.37 -7.82 58.58
C ILE A 6 30.63 -7.32 57.32
N VAL A 7 30.81 -6.05 56.96
CA VAL A 7 30.22 -5.46 55.72
C VAL A 7 30.82 -6.08 54.48
N ALA A 8 32.13 -6.34 54.45
CA ALA A 8 32.81 -6.98 53.33
C ALA A 8 32.32 -8.45 53.12
N GLU A 9 32.22 -9.21 54.20
CA GLU A 9 31.73 -10.59 54.19
C GLU A 9 30.23 -10.64 53.71
N ALA A 10 29.42 -9.73 54.20
CA ALA A 10 28.00 -9.60 53.79
C ALA A 10 27.88 -9.25 52.29
N ALA A 11 28.79 -8.42 51.77
CA ALA A 11 28.82 -8.06 50.36
C ALA A 11 29.17 -9.25 49.44
N GLU A 12 30.13 -10.11 49.88
CA GLU A 12 30.45 -11.33 49.14
C GLU A 12 29.26 -12.30 49.06
N TYR A 13 28.56 -12.51 50.19
CA TYR A 13 27.36 -13.35 50.21
C TYR A 13 26.22 -12.75 49.37
N ALA A 14 26.02 -11.44 49.43
CA ALA A 14 25.00 -10.77 48.63
C ALA A 14 25.21 -10.97 47.13
N VAL A 15 26.43 -10.75 46.63
CA VAL A 15 26.79 -10.97 45.21
C VAL A 15 26.60 -12.43 44.80
N LYS A 16 27.09 -13.37 45.64
CA LYS A 16 26.97 -14.80 45.36
C LYS A 16 25.52 -15.26 45.28
N PHE A 17 24.64 -14.78 46.15
CA PHE A 17 23.20 -15.10 46.08
C PHE A 17 22.54 -14.46 44.90
N HIS A 18 22.96 -13.26 44.50
CA HIS A 18 22.45 -12.58 43.31
C HIS A 18 22.82 -13.37 42.04
N GLU A 19 24.07 -13.78 41.86
CA GLU A 19 24.56 -14.61 40.75
C GLU A 19 23.86 -15.96 40.66
N LEU A 20 23.50 -16.55 41.82
CA LEU A 20 22.73 -17.82 41.88
C LEU A 20 21.22 -17.62 41.65
N GLY A 21 20.77 -16.41 41.33
CA GLY A 21 19.34 -16.09 41.12
C GLY A 21 18.48 -16.12 42.40
N LYS A 22 19.10 -16.22 43.56
CA LYS A 22 18.43 -16.18 44.87
C LYS A 22 18.18 -14.75 45.34
N LEU A 23 17.31 -14.05 44.59
CA LEU A 23 17.15 -12.60 44.71
C LEU A 23 16.66 -12.15 46.07
N ALA A 24 15.78 -12.93 46.76
CA ALA A 24 15.26 -12.59 48.08
C ALA A 24 16.35 -12.66 49.17
N GLU A 25 17.27 -13.62 49.09
CA GLU A 25 18.43 -13.74 49.96
C GLU A 25 19.42 -12.61 49.72
N ALA A 26 19.76 -12.34 48.45
CA ALA A 26 20.64 -11.23 48.07
C ALA A 26 20.13 -9.89 48.61
N GLU A 27 18.83 -9.65 48.49
CA GLU A 27 18.17 -8.43 48.93
C GLU A 27 18.37 -8.21 50.44
N LYS A 28 18.22 -9.26 51.28
CA LYS A 28 18.41 -9.16 52.72
C LYS A 28 19.83 -8.70 53.07
N PHE A 29 20.82 -9.24 52.40
CA PHE A 29 22.21 -8.85 52.62
C PHE A 29 22.49 -7.42 52.16
N TYR A 30 22.03 -7.02 50.98
CA TYR A 30 22.18 -5.64 50.53
C TYR A 30 21.47 -4.64 51.45
N ALA A 31 20.28 -4.96 51.93
CA ALA A 31 19.56 -4.11 52.89
C ALA A 31 20.29 -4.00 54.24
N ALA A 32 20.87 -5.10 54.73
CA ALA A 32 21.66 -5.08 55.96
C ALA A 32 22.93 -4.22 55.82
N ILE A 33 23.61 -4.28 54.68
CA ILE A 33 24.79 -3.42 54.37
C ILE A 33 24.35 -1.96 54.39
N LEU A 34 23.23 -1.62 53.71
CA LEU A 34 22.73 -0.23 53.66
C LEU A 34 22.17 0.27 55.00
N ALA A 35 21.69 -0.60 55.88
CA ALA A 35 21.33 -0.24 57.23
C ALA A 35 22.56 0.17 58.07
N ALA A 36 23.71 -0.51 57.83
CA ALA A 36 24.97 -0.18 58.52
C ALA A 36 25.72 0.99 57.83
N ARG A 37 25.63 1.08 56.50
CA ARG A 37 26.27 2.12 55.66
C ARG A 37 25.33 2.56 54.55
N PRO A 38 24.50 3.57 54.79
CA PRO A 38 23.50 4.05 53.83
C PRO A 38 24.06 4.53 52.48
N ASP A 39 25.32 4.91 52.44
CA ASP A 39 26.06 5.42 51.27
C ASP A 39 26.98 4.36 50.60
N HIS A 40 26.86 3.08 51.00
CA HIS A 40 27.69 2.02 50.43
C HIS A 40 27.39 1.83 48.96
N PHE A 41 28.34 2.28 48.09
CA PHE A 41 28.18 2.35 46.66
C PHE A 41 27.73 1.03 46.02
N ASP A 42 28.47 -0.07 46.27
CA ASP A 42 28.17 -1.36 45.62
C ASP A 42 26.81 -1.92 46.04
N ALA A 43 26.45 -1.75 47.31
CA ALA A 43 25.15 -2.23 47.80
C ALA A 43 23.98 -1.44 47.22
N LEU A 44 24.11 -0.11 47.09
CA LEU A 44 23.12 0.74 46.43
C LEU A 44 22.97 0.35 44.95
N HIS A 45 24.07 0.20 44.25
CA HIS A 45 24.06 -0.17 42.85
C HIS A 45 23.44 -1.56 42.62
N GLN A 46 23.95 -2.58 43.33
CA GLN A 46 23.50 -3.96 43.13
C GLN A 46 22.04 -4.18 43.60
N LEU A 47 21.60 -3.55 44.66
CA LEU A 47 20.20 -3.58 45.06
C LEU A 47 19.32 -2.88 44.02
N GLY A 48 19.78 -1.79 43.43
CA GLY A 48 19.08 -1.12 42.34
C GLY A 48 18.93 -2.01 41.12
N VAL A 49 20.00 -2.73 40.70
CA VAL A 49 19.95 -3.71 39.63
C VAL A 49 18.95 -4.83 39.94
N LEU A 50 18.96 -5.35 41.17
CA LEU A 50 18.01 -6.36 41.63
C LEU A 50 16.56 -5.85 41.57
N ARG A 51 16.29 -4.60 42.00
CA ARG A 51 14.96 -3.98 41.89
C ARG A 51 14.47 -3.87 40.45
N ARG A 52 15.37 -3.54 39.51
CA ARG A 52 15.04 -3.53 38.09
C ARG A 52 14.67 -4.93 37.59
N GLN A 53 15.42 -5.97 37.93
CA GLN A 53 15.10 -7.36 37.61
C GLN A 53 13.74 -7.82 38.17
N GLN A 54 13.34 -7.29 39.30
CA GLN A 54 12.03 -7.51 39.94
C GLN A 54 10.89 -6.67 39.33
N GLY A 55 11.17 -5.82 38.30
CA GLY A 55 10.20 -4.92 37.67
C GLY A 55 9.93 -3.61 38.44
N ASN A 56 10.61 -3.37 39.55
CA ASN A 56 10.47 -2.13 40.32
C ASN A 56 11.44 -1.06 39.84
N SER A 57 11.21 -0.54 38.65
CA SER A 57 12.09 0.42 37.96
C SER A 57 12.18 1.78 38.69
N ALA A 58 11.13 2.22 39.39
CA ALA A 58 11.14 3.49 40.12
C ALA A 58 12.12 3.43 41.33
N GLU A 59 12.10 2.36 42.11
CA GLU A 59 13.01 2.17 43.24
C GLU A 59 14.44 1.88 42.74
N ALA A 60 14.58 1.14 41.64
CA ALA A 60 15.87 0.94 40.98
C ALA A 60 16.54 2.28 40.60
N LEU A 61 15.77 3.18 39.96
CA LEU A 61 16.26 4.50 39.57
C LEU A 61 16.72 5.33 40.78
N ARG A 62 15.98 5.29 41.88
CA ARG A 62 16.35 5.98 43.11
C ARG A 62 17.66 5.45 43.69
N LEU A 63 17.79 4.14 43.85
CA LEU A 63 18.97 3.50 44.44
C LEU A 63 20.24 3.70 43.60
N ILE A 64 20.15 3.46 42.30
CA ILE A 64 21.29 3.67 41.36
C ILE A 64 21.64 5.15 41.28
N GLY A 65 20.66 6.04 41.31
CA GLY A 65 20.86 7.48 41.37
C GLY A 65 21.62 7.94 42.65
N GLU A 66 21.34 7.31 43.79
CA GLU A 66 22.09 7.55 45.05
C GLU A 66 23.52 7.00 44.95
N ALA A 67 23.70 5.81 44.37
CA ALA A 67 25.04 5.28 44.09
C ALA A 67 25.87 6.25 43.23
N LEU A 68 25.30 6.81 42.19
CA LEU A 68 25.99 7.78 41.32
C LEU A 68 26.35 9.09 42.02
N LYS A 69 25.63 9.49 43.05
CA LYS A 69 26.00 10.67 43.87
C LYS A 69 27.29 10.42 44.64
N SER A 70 27.50 9.19 45.13
CA SER A 70 28.71 8.82 45.86
C SER A 70 29.91 8.55 44.96
N ASN A 71 29.68 8.06 43.73
CA ASN A 71 30.72 7.85 42.73
C ASN A 71 30.25 8.19 41.33
N ALA A 72 30.37 9.44 40.94
CA ALA A 72 29.94 9.95 39.61
C ALA A 72 30.79 9.38 38.42
N ARG A 73 31.89 8.66 38.69
CA ARG A 73 32.72 8.03 37.66
C ARG A 73 32.47 6.52 37.52
N ALA A 74 31.45 6.00 38.13
CA ALA A 74 31.09 4.59 38.03
C ALA A 74 30.31 4.31 36.77
N ALA A 75 30.98 3.87 35.69
CA ALA A 75 30.41 3.61 34.40
C ALA A 75 29.26 2.59 34.43
N ASP A 76 29.42 1.50 35.22
CA ASP A 76 28.40 0.46 35.37
C ASP A 76 27.11 1.02 35.99
N SER A 77 27.25 1.89 36.99
CA SER A 77 26.08 2.53 37.59
C SER A 77 25.40 3.53 36.68
N ALA A 78 26.17 4.30 35.87
CA ALA A 78 25.64 5.21 34.89
C ALA A 78 24.87 4.44 33.79
N ARG A 79 25.43 3.31 33.33
CA ARG A 79 24.77 2.42 32.36
C ARG A 79 23.50 1.78 32.93
N SER A 80 23.55 1.27 34.16
CA SER A 80 22.38 0.69 34.85
C SER A 80 21.29 1.73 35.10
N PHE A 81 21.66 2.98 35.36
CA PHE A 81 20.74 4.11 35.51
C PHE A 81 20.05 4.42 34.17
N ALA A 82 20.83 4.51 33.09
CA ALA A 82 20.31 4.73 31.75
C ALA A 82 19.35 3.61 31.30
N ALA A 83 19.76 2.34 31.47
CA ALA A 83 18.91 1.19 31.15
C ALA A 83 17.62 1.14 31.99
N THR A 84 17.63 1.69 33.19
CA THR A 84 16.41 1.80 34.02
C THR A 84 15.49 2.93 33.53
N LEU A 85 16.06 4.05 33.05
CA LEU A 85 15.32 5.13 32.39
C LEU A 85 14.67 4.64 31.08
N GLU A 86 15.37 3.83 30.29
CA GLU A 86 14.84 3.22 29.09
C GLU A 86 13.62 2.34 29.39
N THR A 87 13.68 1.49 30.43
CA THR A 87 12.52 0.67 30.84
C THR A 87 11.31 1.48 31.31
N LEU A 88 11.52 2.74 31.70
CA LEU A 88 10.48 3.70 32.04
C LEU A 88 10.01 4.57 30.86
N GLY A 89 10.53 4.34 29.65
CA GLY A 89 10.23 5.12 28.45
C GLY A 89 10.83 6.54 28.46
N ARG A 90 11.76 6.85 29.38
CA ARG A 90 12.42 8.17 29.51
C ARG A 90 13.70 8.22 28.65
N TYR A 91 13.53 8.05 27.33
CA TYR A 91 14.63 7.82 26.39
C TYR A 91 15.63 8.98 26.29
N GLU A 92 15.20 10.24 26.29
CA GLU A 92 16.12 11.40 26.24
C GLU A 92 17.05 11.42 27.47
N GLU A 93 16.52 11.12 28.62
CA GLU A 93 17.32 11.06 29.85
C GLU A 93 18.23 9.82 29.87
N ALA A 94 17.78 8.73 29.28
CA ALA A 94 18.59 7.52 29.08
C ALA A 94 19.79 7.81 28.19
N ILE A 95 19.60 8.47 27.04
CA ILE A 95 20.68 8.87 26.14
C ILE A 95 21.71 9.74 26.88
N ALA A 96 21.27 10.77 27.58
CA ALA A 96 22.16 11.63 28.34
C ALA A 96 22.95 10.87 29.44
N ALA A 97 22.37 9.83 30.02
CA ALA A 97 23.04 8.97 31.00
C ALA A 97 24.02 8.00 30.32
N PHE A 98 23.72 7.47 29.12
CA PHE A 98 24.62 6.68 28.31
C PHE A 98 25.83 7.51 27.84
N ASP A 99 25.63 8.76 27.44
CA ASP A 99 26.72 9.68 27.08
C ASP A 99 27.70 9.89 28.28
N LYS A 100 27.17 10.03 29.50
CA LYS A 100 27.99 10.09 30.71
C LYS A 100 28.77 8.80 30.95
N ALA A 101 28.13 7.64 30.75
CA ALA A 101 28.78 6.35 30.87
C ALA A 101 29.88 6.16 29.81
N ALA A 102 29.63 6.57 28.56
CA ALA A 102 30.59 6.50 27.45
C ALA A 102 31.81 7.41 27.63
N ALA A 103 31.69 8.49 28.38
CA ALA A 103 32.84 9.34 28.74
C ALA A 103 33.87 8.62 29.64
N ILE A 104 33.51 7.47 30.25
CA ILE A 104 34.36 6.67 31.11
C ILE A 104 34.99 5.54 30.29
N ARG A 105 36.33 5.65 30.06
CA ARG A 105 37.11 4.86 29.07
C ARG A 105 36.94 3.33 29.13
N LYS A 106 36.60 2.75 30.28
CA LYS A 106 36.60 1.28 30.49
C LYS A 106 35.38 0.54 29.86
N GLN A 107 34.29 1.23 29.56
CA GLN A 107 33.05 0.64 29.03
C GLN A 107 32.40 1.49 27.92
N ARG A 108 33.24 2.23 27.21
CA ARG A 108 32.76 3.19 26.22
C ARG A 108 31.97 2.53 25.09
N SER A 109 32.46 1.39 24.59
CA SER A 109 31.80 0.67 23.48
C SER A 109 30.39 0.19 23.84
N GLU A 110 30.21 -0.44 25.04
CA GLU A 110 28.90 -0.93 25.51
C GLU A 110 27.91 0.21 25.77
N ALA A 111 28.38 1.33 26.31
CA ALA A 111 27.53 2.49 26.56
C ALA A 111 27.07 3.14 25.25
N LEU A 112 27.95 3.26 24.25
CA LEU A 112 27.62 3.76 22.92
C LEU A 112 26.67 2.83 22.19
N PHE A 113 26.84 1.52 22.31
CA PHE A 113 25.91 0.55 21.75
C PHE A 113 24.50 0.69 22.35
N SER A 114 24.40 0.78 23.68
CA SER A 114 23.11 0.99 24.36
C SER A 114 22.47 2.33 23.95
N ARG A 115 23.27 3.41 23.81
CA ARG A 115 22.81 4.69 23.28
C ARG A 115 22.24 4.53 21.86
N ALA A 116 22.93 3.80 21.00
CA ALA A 116 22.47 3.54 19.63
C ALA A 116 21.12 2.82 19.61
N ILE A 117 20.95 1.80 20.45
CA ILE A 117 19.66 1.08 20.58
C ILE A 117 18.53 2.02 21.06
N ALA A 118 18.80 2.88 22.05
CA ALA A 118 17.81 3.86 22.50
C ALA A 118 17.39 4.82 21.37
N LEU A 119 18.36 5.28 20.55
CA LEU A 119 18.11 6.13 19.38
C LEU A 119 17.28 5.40 18.31
N VAL A 120 17.54 4.10 18.08
CA VAL A 120 16.70 3.25 17.20
C VAL A 120 15.26 3.21 17.69
N THR A 121 15.07 2.99 18.99
CA THR A 121 13.73 2.92 19.61
C THR A 121 12.95 4.23 19.48
N MET A 122 13.67 5.37 19.48
CA MET A 122 13.10 6.71 19.24
C MET A 122 12.90 7.05 17.76
N GLY A 123 13.27 6.17 16.83
CA GLY A 123 13.21 6.45 15.40
C GLY A 123 14.26 7.45 14.88
N ARG A 124 15.28 7.79 15.69
CA ARG A 124 16.37 8.74 15.34
C ARG A 124 17.47 8.01 14.54
N GLN A 125 17.12 7.52 13.37
CA GLN A 125 17.91 6.57 12.57
C GLN A 125 19.33 7.09 12.21
N GLN A 126 19.46 8.36 11.83
CA GLN A 126 20.75 8.96 11.45
C GLN A 126 21.71 9.01 12.65
N GLU A 127 21.19 9.37 13.82
CA GLU A 127 22.00 9.46 15.04
C GLU A 127 22.33 8.07 15.58
N ALA A 128 21.42 7.11 15.43
CA ALA A 128 21.69 5.71 15.75
C ALA A 128 22.81 5.15 14.87
N LEU A 129 22.81 5.46 13.56
CA LEU A 129 23.86 5.06 12.64
C LEU A 129 25.23 5.63 13.07
N ALA A 130 25.30 6.92 13.38
CA ALA A 130 26.53 7.55 13.86
C ALA A 130 27.04 6.90 15.18
N ALA A 131 26.12 6.55 16.08
CA ALA A 131 26.50 5.88 17.33
C ALA A 131 27.04 4.45 17.09
N PHE A 132 26.49 3.69 16.13
CA PHE A 132 27.07 2.40 15.74
C PHE A 132 28.43 2.56 15.07
N ASP A 133 28.65 3.61 14.25
CA ASP A 133 29.97 3.92 13.69
C ASP A 133 30.99 4.21 14.81
N GLU A 134 30.60 4.92 15.88
CA GLU A 134 31.45 5.14 17.05
C GLU A 134 31.77 3.83 17.80
N VAL A 135 30.83 2.89 17.90
CA VAL A 135 31.08 1.56 18.48
C VAL A 135 32.11 0.82 17.65
N LEU A 136 31.97 0.77 16.34
CA LEU A 136 32.87 0.07 15.41
C LEU A 136 34.25 0.71 15.32
N ALA A 137 34.37 2.00 15.56
CA ALA A 137 35.65 2.67 15.68
C ALA A 137 36.48 2.22 16.94
N ILE A 138 35.81 1.66 17.95
CA ILE A 138 36.43 1.15 19.17
C ILE A 138 36.64 -0.37 19.07
N ASP A 139 35.66 -1.07 18.52
CA ASP A 139 35.62 -2.53 18.36
C ASP A 139 35.13 -2.85 16.95
N GLU A 140 36.06 -2.96 16.01
CA GLU A 140 35.79 -3.21 14.59
C GLU A 140 35.16 -4.60 14.32
N HIS A 141 35.23 -5.51 15.29
CA HIS A 141 34.72 -6.87 15.18
C HIS A 141 33.34 -7.06 15.88
N ASN A 142 32.75 -5.97 16.32
CA ASN A 142 31.45 -6.04 17.01
C ASN A 142 30.32 -6.44 16.06
N ILE A 143 29.98 -7.74 16.07
CA ILE A 143 29.00 -8.34 15.16
C ILE A 143 27.64 -7.66 15.28
N GLU A 144 27.15 -7.46 16.50
CA GLU A 144 25.86 -6.82 16.74
C GLU A 144 25.80 -5.37 16.24
N ALA A 145 26.91 -4.63 16.35
CA ALA A 145 27.01 -3.28 15.83
C ALA A 145 26.95 -3.28 14.29
N HIS A 146 27.66 -4.20 13.63
CA HIS A 146 27.58 -4.37 12.18
C HIS A 146 26.17 -4.72 11.70
N ILE A 147 25.48 -5.64 12.39
CA ILE A 147 24.10 -6.03 12.05
C ILE A 147 23.15 -4.84 12.18
N ASN A 148 23.16 -4.17 13.32
CA ASN A 148 22.26 -3.03 13.56
C ASN A 148 22.56 -1.86 12.63
N ARG A 149 23.83 -1.59 12.34
CA ARG A 149 24.25 -0.63 11.31
C ARG A 149 23.68 -0.99 9.95
N GLY A 150 23.77 -2.26 9.53
CA GLY A 150 23.19 -2.75 8.29
C GLY A 150 21.66 -2.60 8.24
N VAL A 151 20.98 -2.87 9.33
CA VAL A 151 19.52 -2.66 9.44
C VAL A 151 19.17 -1.17 9.26
N MET A 152 19.88 -0.26 9.97
CA MET A 152 19.66 1.18 9.85
C MET A 152 19.94 1.69 8.43
N LEU A 153 21.02 1.26 7.81
CA LEU A 153 21.36 1.63 6.43
C LEU A 153 20.28 1.14 5.44
N THR A 154 19.76 -0.06 5.64
CA THR A 154 18.66 -0.60 4.82
C THR A 154 17.40 0.27 4.93
N GLN A 155 17.05 0.71 6.15
CA GLN A 155 15.90 1.58 6.39
C GLN A 155 16.09 2.98 5.80
N LEU A 156 17.33 3.49 5.80
CA LEU A 156 17.70 4.76 5.18
C LEU A 156 17.88 4.70 3.65
N GLY A 157 17.62 3.54 3.02
CA GLY A 157 17.75 3.35 1.58
C GLY A 157 19.21 3.18 1.08
N ARG A 158 20.19 3.07 1.98
CA ARG A 158 21.62 2.91 1.69
C ARG A 158 21.99 1.42 1.64
N ALA A 159 21.30 0.67 0.80
CA ALA A 159 21.30 -0.79 0.84
C ALA A 159 22.66 -1.43 0.45
N GLU A 160 23.48 -0.80 -0.40
CA GLU A 160 24.83 -1.30 -0.72
C GLU A 160 25.75 -1.21 0.50
N GLU A 161 25.69 -0.11 1.24
CA GLU A 161 26.46 0.04 2.48
C GLU A 161 25.95 -0.89 3.58
N ALA A 162 24.65 -1.18 3.57
CA ALA A 162 24.06 -2.17 4.46
C ALA A 162 24.65 -3.56 4.21
N LEU A 163 24.76 -3.97 2.93
CA LEU A 163 25.38 -5.25 2.57
C LEU A 163 26.82 -5.34 3.06
N ALA A 164 27.63 -4.29 2.86
CA ALA A 164 29.00 -4.28 3.33
C ALA A 164 29.09 -4.47 4.85
N ALA A 165 28.24 -3.82 5.62
CA ALA A 165 28.19 -3.99 7.07
C ALA A 165 27.76 -5.41 7.49
N LEU A 166 26.75 -5.97 6.83
CA LEU A 166 26.25 -7.31 7.11
C LEU A 166 27.24 -8.40 6.68
N ASP A 167 27.97 -8.19 5.58
CA ASP A 167 29.03 -9.11 5.13
C ASP A 167 30.17 -9.13 6.13
N MET A 168 30.58 -8.00 6.73
CA MET A 168 31.53 -7.95 7.84
C MET A 168 31.08 -8.79 9.05
N ALA A 169 29.82 -8.69 9.43
CA ALA A 169 29.28 -9.54 10.50
C ALA A 169 29.36 -11.03 10.15
N LEU A 170 29.06 -11.39 8.89
CA LEU A 170 29.06 -12.78 8.40
C LEU A 170 30.48 -13.33 8.14
N GLU A 171 31.49 -12.47 7.94
CA GLU A 171 32.89 -12.90 7.93
C GLU A 171 33.33 -13.46 9.29
N HIS A 172 32.83 -12.88 10.38
CA HIS A 172 33.13 -13.35 11.74
C HIS A 172 32.24 -14.51 12.17
N GLU A 173 30.92 -14.44 11.87
CA GLU A 173 29.96 -15.49 12.15
C GLU A 173 29.14 -15.83 10.90
N PRO A 174 29.60 -16.74 10.03
CA PRO A 174 28.94 -17.07 8.76
C PRO A 174 27.50 -17.58 8.89
N ASP A 175 27.16 -18.10 10.05
CA ASP A 175 25.84 -18.70 10.34
C ASP A 175 24.96 -17.82 11.22
N HIS A 176 25.34 -16.55 11.46
CA HIS A 176 24.57 -15.65 12.31
C HIS A 176 23.20 -15.33 11.69
N LEU A 177 22.14 -15.87 12.27
CA LEU A 177 20.79 -15.87 11.67
C LEU A 177 20.21 -14.47 11.45
N SER A 178 20.46 -13.53 12.40
CA SER A 178 19.99 -12.15 12.24
C SER A 178 20.71 -11.41 11.11
N ALA A 179 22.04 -11.63 10.95
CA ALA A 179 22.82 -11.05 9.86
C ALA A 179 22.35 -11.59 8.50
N LEU A 180 22.18 -12.91 8.38
CA LEU A 180 21.64 -13.55 7.17
C LEU A 180 20.25 -13.02 6.82
N SER A 181 19.36 -12.91 7.80
CA SER A 181 18.00 -12.38 7.59
C SER A 181 18.05 -10.91 7.15
N SER A 182 18.83 -10.07 7.82
CA SER A 182 18.98 -8.65 7.46
C SER A 182 19.58 -8.47 6.06
N ARG A 183 20.48 -9.37 5.65
CA ARG A 183 21.04 -9.39 4.30
C ARG A 183 19.98 -9.65 3.23
N VAL A 184 18.99 -10.51 3.50
CA VAL A 184 17.84 -10.73 2.60
C VAL A 184 17.10 -9.41 2.35
N PHE A 185 16.83 -8.62 3.40
CA PHE A 185 16.13 -7.34 3.25
C PHE A 185 16.94 -6.33 2.42
N ALA A 186 18.25 -6.22 2.67
CA ALA A 186 19.13 -5.32 1.93
C ALA A 186 19.19 -5.70 0.43
N LEU A 187 19.35 -6.98 0.10
CA LEU A 187 19.35 -7.51 -1.26
C LEU A 187 17.99 -7.27 -1.96
N ALA A 188 16.89 -7.45 -1.23
CA ALA A 188 15.55 -7.21 -1.76
C ALA A 188 15.34 -5.73 -2.13
N LYS A 189 15.85 -4.78 -1.33
CA LYS A 189 15.86 -3.35 -1.65
C LYS A 189 16.64 -3.02 -2.93
N LEU A 190 17.72 -3.74 -3.18
CA LEU A 190 18.55 -3.61 -4.39
C LEU A 190 17.99 -4.38 -5.60
N GLN A 191 16.88 -5.09 -5.44
CA GLN A 191 16.28 -5.94 -6.47
C GLN A 191 17.26 -7.01 -7.03
N ARG A 192 18.24 -7.44 -6.23
CA ARG A 192 19.22 -8.48 -6.60
C ARG A 192 18.59 -9.87 -6.41
N HIS A 193 17.56 -10.16 -7.20
CA HIS A 193 16.63 -11.28 -7.01
C HIS A 193 17.28 -12.66 -6.86
N ALA A 194 18.31 -12.97 -7.66
CA ALA A 194 19.01 -14.27 -7.57
C ALA A 194 19.69 -14.44 -6.21
N GLU A 195 20.31 -13.37 -5.71
CA GLU A 195 20.99 -13.38 -4.42
C GLU A 195 20.00 -13.36 -3.24
N VAL A 196 18.84 -12.73 -3.42
CA VAL A 196 17.74 -12.82 -2.44
C VAL A 196 17.33 -14.29 -2.25
N LEU A 197 17.14 -15.04 -3.33
CA LEU A 197 16.75 -16.45 -3.24
C LEU A 197 17.82 -17.29 -2.55
N ASP A 198 19.11 -17.14 -2.92
CA ASP A 198 20.22 -17.84 -2.26
C ASP A 198 20.28 -17.52 -0.75
N ALA A 199 20.14 -16.23 -0.40
CA ALA A 199 20.13 -15.82 1.00
C ALA A 199 18.90 -16.35 1.76
N CYS A 200 17.71 -16.37 1.15
CA CYS A 200 16.52 -16.99 1.74
C CYS A 200 16.73 -18.48 2.02
N GLU A 201 17.32 -19.23 1.09
CA GLU A 201 17.62 -20.64 1.28
C GLU A 201 18.56 -20.89 2.47
N LYS A 202 19.61 -20.06 2.63
CA LYS A 202 20.52 -20.12 3.78
C LYS A 202 19.82 -19.89 5.11
N VAL A 203 18.90 -18.91 5.17
CA VAL A 203 18.12 -18.66 6.39
C VAL A 203 17.15 -19.81 6.65
N LEU A 204 16.40 -20.25 5.65
CA LEU A 204 15.36 -21.27 5.79
C LEU A 204 15.93 -22.66 6.08
N ALA A 205 17.15 -22.95 5.63
CA ALA A 205 17.86 -24.19 6.00
C ALA A 205 18.12 -24.28 7.51
N ARG A 206 18.25 -23.14 8.21
CA ARG A 206 18.49 -23.06 9.66
C ARG A 206 17.22 -22.78 10.46
N ASN A 207 16.33 -22.03 9.90
CA ASN A 207 15.04 -21.69 10.49
C ASN A 207 13.92 -21.82 9.44
N PRO A 208 13.43 -23.06 9.18
CA PRO A 208 12.34 -23.30 8.22
C PRO A 208 11.03 -22.59 8.56
N GLY A 209 10.83 -22.21 9.84
CA GLY A 209 9.66 -21.48 10.33
C GLY A 209 9.73 -19.97 10.21
N ASN A 210 10.70 -19.41 9.49
CA ASN A 210 10.80 -17.97 9.33
C ASN A 210 9.79 -17.44 8.30
N ALA A 211 8.60 -17.09 8.78
CA ALA A 211 7.48 -16.64 7.95
C ALA A 211 7.79 -15.38 7.14
N GLU A 212 8.59 -14.44 7.67
CA GLU A 212 8.97 -13.20 6.96
C GLU A 212 9.89 -13.51 5.77
N ILE A 213 10.87 -14.42 5.94
CA ILE A 213 11.76 -14.82 4.85
C ILE A 213 11.02 -15.61 3.78
N LEU A 214 10.06 -16.46 4.16
CA LEU A 214 9.16 -17.12 3.21
C LEU A 214 8.33 -16.12 2.42
N TYR A 215 7.83 -15.07 3.07
CA TYR A 215 7.10 -13.97 2.42
C TYR A 215 7.96 -13.22 1.40
N ILE A 216 9.21 -12.88 1.75
CA ILE A 216 10.14 -12.22 0.82
C ILE A 216 10.51 -13.13 -0.34
N ARG A 217 10.79 -14.42 -0.08
CA ARG A 217 11.05 -15.43 -1.10
C ARG A 217 9.90 -15.53 -2.10
N ALA A 218 8.67 -15.55 -1.59
CA ALA A 218 7.47 -15.60 -2.41
C ALA A 218 7.35 -14.39 -3.35
N GLY A 219 7.54 -13.18 -2.83
CA GLY A 219 7.55 -11.95 -3.63
C GLY A 219 8.65 -11.94 -4.69
N THR A 220 9.81 -12.48 -4.35
CA THR A 220 10.93 -12.61 -5.29
C THR A 220 10.63 -13.60 -6.41
N PHE A 221 10.05 -14.77 -6.09
CA PHE A 221 9.59 -15.72 -7.10
C PHE A 221 8.53 -15.13 -8.03
N TRP A 222 7.58 -14.37 -7.46
CA TRP A 222 6.57 -13.67 -8.27
C TRP A 222 7.20 -12.69 -9.26
N THR A 223 8.18 -11.89 -8.82
CA THR A 223 8.90 -10.94 -9.68
C THR A 223 9.71 -11.63 -10.78
N LEU A 224 10.20 -12.83 -10.51
CA LEU A 224 10.94 -13.66 -11.47
C LEU A 224 10.03 -14.52 -12.37
N ASP A 225 8.74 -14.25 -12.41
CA ASP A 225 7.75 -14.97 -13.21
C ASP A 225 7.67 -16.49 -12.88
N LYS A 226 7.83 -16.83 -11.59
CA LYS A 226 7.74 -18.18 -11.02
C LYS A 226 6.54 -18.29 -10.07
N PRO A 227 5.31 -18.25 -10.60
CA PRO A 227 4.11 -18.12 -9.78
C PRO A 227 3.80 -19.35 -8.92
N ALA A 228 4.19 -20.56 -9.34
CA ALA A 228 3.94 -21.76 -8.56
C ALA A 228 4.76 -21.77 -7.27
N GLU A 229 6.06 -21.46 -7.36
CA GLU A 229 6.96 -21.33 -6.22
C GLU A 229 6.58 -20.14 -5.32
N ALA A 230 6.07 -19.07 -5.92
CA ALA A 230 5.56 -17.92 -5.18
C ALA A 230 4.35 -18.31 -4.33
N LEU A 231 3.35 -18.96 -4.91
CA LEU A 231 2.16 -19.40 -4.18
C LEU A 231 2.51 -20.38 -3.05
N ASP A 232 3.36 -21.38 -3.31
CA ASP A 232 3.82 -22.32 -2.29
C ASP A 232 4.48 -21.61 -1.09
N SER A 233 5.35 -20.63 -1.37
CA SER A 233 6.03 -19.86 -0.33
C SER A 233 5.06 -18.95 0.44
N TYR A 234 4.07 -18.34 -0.21
CA TYR A 234 3.02 -17.56 0.47
C TYR A 234 2.12 -18.44 1.34
N GLU A 235 1.77 -19.64 0.89
CA GLU A 235 0.99 -20.61 1.68
C GLU A 235 1.74 -21.02 2.95
N GLN A 236 3.03 -21.33 2.83
CA GLN A 236 3.88 -21.64 3.97
C GLN A 236 3.98 -20.46 4.95
N ALA A 237 4.21 -19.25 4.45
CA ALA A 237 4.26 -18.05 5.29
C ALA A 237 2.93 -17.80 6.02
N TRP A 238 1.81 -17.94 5.34
CA TRP A 238 0.48 -17.80 5.93
C TRP A 238 0.21 -18.87 6.99
N ALA A 239 0.54 -20.13 6.72
CA ALA A 239 0.40 -21.23 7.68
C ALA A 239 1.20 -21.00 8.98
N LEU A 240 2.27 -20.21 8.92
CA LEU A 240 3.08 -19.80 10.06
C LEU A 240 2.61 -18.46 10.69
N GLY A 241 1.43 -17.96 10.31
CA GLY A 241 0.81 -16.79 10.91
C GLY A 241 1.21 -15.43 10.29
N HIS A 242 1.88 -15.44 9.12
CA HIS A 242 2.21 -14.17 8.45
C HIS A 242 0.98 -13.59 7.75
N THR A 243 0.28 -12.65 8.40
CA THR A 243 -1.04 -12.15 7.96
C THR A 243 -1.02 -11.47 6.59
N ARG A 244 0.04 -10.72 6.25
CA ARG A 244 0.19 -10.10 4.92
C ARG A 244 0.33 -11.10 3.78
N ALA A 245 0.83 -12.31 4.06
CA ALA A 245 0.96 -13.36 3.05
C ALA A 245 -0.40 -13.81 2.52
N LEU A 246 -1.44 -13.85 3.37
CA LEU A 246 -2.80 -14.17 2.96
C LEU A 246 -3.32 -13.23 1.87
N SER A 247 -3.06 -11.93 2.00
CA SER A 247 -3.52 -10.94 1.01
C SER A 247 -2.90 -11.16 -0.37
N LEU A 248 -1.59 -11.41 -0.43
CA LEU A 248 -0.91 -11.63 -1.71
C LEU A 248 -1.21 -13.01 -2.29
N LEU A 249 -1.30 -14.03 -1.46
CA LEU A 249 -1.75 -15.36 -1.86
C LEU A 249 -3.13 -15.30 -2.54
N ALA A 250 -4.09 -14.64 -1.90
CA ALA A 250 -5.44 -14.48 -2.43
C ALA A 250 -5.45 -13.71 -3.75
N LEU A 251 -4.73 -12.58 -3.83
CA LEU A 251 -4.65 -11.77 -5.04
C LEU A 251 -3.98 -12.52 -6.20
N TYR A 252 -2.91 -13.25 -5.92
CA TYR A 252 -2.17 -13.95 -6.95
C TYR A 252 -2.92 -15.20 -7.46
N ARG A 253 -3.67 -15.89 -6.59
CA ARG A 253 -4.59 -16.93 -7.05
C ARG A 253 -5.66 -16.38 -7.99
N LEU A 254 -6.29 -15.24 -7.66
CA LEU A 254 -7.20 -14.53 -8.59
C LEU A 254 -6.49 -14.17 -9.90
N THR A 255 -5.27 -13.62 -9.81
CA THR A 255 -4.49 -13.22 -10.99
C THR A 255 -4.17 -14.41 -11.90
N LEU A 256 -4.02 -15.59 -11.33
CA LEU A 256 -3.77 -16.83 -12.06
C LEU A 256 -5.05 -17.58 -12.46
N ALA A 257 -6.23 -17.00 -12.20
CA ALA A 257 -7.53 -17.67 -12.36
C ALA A 257 -7.56 -19.05 -11.68
N ASP A 258 -6.91 -19.16 -10.53
CA ASP A 258 -6.94 -20.34 -9.66
C ASP A 258 -8.02 -20.15 -8.59
N TRP A 259 -9.17 -20.77 -8.79
CA TRP A 259 -10.33 -20.65 -7.91
C TRP A 259 -10.51 -21.82 -6.94
N THR A 260 -9.55 -22.74 -6.89
CA THR A 260 -9.67 -24.04 -6.15
C THR A 260 -9.93 -23.88 -4.66
N SER A 261 -9.50 -22.77 -4.03
CA SER A 261 -9.69 -22.52 -2.59
C SER A 261 -10.33 -21.16 -2.30
N THR A 262 -11.09 -20.62 -3.25
CA THR A 262 -11.68 -19.26 -3.12
C THR A 262 -12.50 -19.10 -1.85
N ASP A 263 -13.40 -20.04 -1.52
CA ASP A 263 -14.23 -19.94 -0.32
C ASP A 263 -13.42 -19.97 0.97
N GLN A 264 -12.36 -20.77 1.02
CA GLN A 264 -11.46 -20.83 2.18
C GLN A 264 -10.68 -19.53 2.34
N LEU A 265 -10.19 -18.96 1.23
CA LEU A 265 -9.50 -17.66 1.22
C LEU A 265 -10.43 -16.54 1.65
N VAL A 266 -11.66 -16.47 1.12
CA VAL A 266 -12.66 -15.49 1.52
C VAL A 266 -12.98 -15.59 3.01
N ALA A 267 -13.17 -16.81 3.52
CA ALA A 267 -13.41 -17.01 4.95
C ALA A 267 -12.20 -16.59 5.81
N ALA A 268 -10.98 -16.85 5.33
CA ALA A 268 -9.76 -16.41 6.02
C ALA A 268 -9.59 -14.88 6.00
N LEU A 269 -9.82 -14.25 4.85
CA LEU A 269 -9.80 -12.78 4.72
C LEU A 269 -10.79 -12.11 5.66
N ARG A 270 -12.03 -12.62 5.75
CA ARG A 270 -13.06 -12.11 6.66
C ARG A 270 -12.66 -12.24 8.12
N ARG A 271 -12.07 -13.38 8.53
CA ARG A 271 -11.53 -13.55 9.89
C ARG A 271 -10.42 -12.55 10.15
N GLY A 272 -9.42 -12.45 9.26
CA GLY A 272 -8.33 -11.48 9.41
C GLY A 272 -8.84 -10.04 9.53
N ILE A 273 -9.84 -9.64 8.73
CA ILE A 273 -10.47 -8.31 8.85
C ILE A 273 -11.13 -8.13 10.22
N ALA A 274 -11.88 -9.14 10.71
CA ALA A 274 -12.55 -9.10 12.00
C ALA A 274 -11.54 -9.02 13.16
N ASP A 275 -10.42 -9.74 13.06
CA ASP A 275 -9.33 -9.80 14.04
C ASP A 275 -8.39 -8.57 13.93
N LYS A 276 -8.68 -7.65 13.02
CA LYS A 276 -7.87 -6.44 12.73
C LYS A 276 -6.46 -6.74 12.27
N ASP A 277 -6.29 -7.81 11.53
CA ASP A 277 -5.07 -8.08 10.79
C ASP A 277 -4.91 -7.09 9.63
N SER A 278 -3.66 -6.80 9.26
CA SER A 278 -3.36 -5.90 8.13
C SER A 278 -3.61 -6.60 6.79
N ILE A 279 -4.89 -6.73 6.42
CA ILE A 279 -5.30 -7.20 5.09
C ILE A 279 -5.17 -6.05 4.09
N TYR A 280 -4.54 -6.33 2.95
CA TYR A 280 -4.40 -5.33 1.89
C TYR A 280 -5.78 -4.93 1.32
N PRO A 281 -6.21 -3.64 1.40
CA PRO A 281 -7.57 -3.22 1.11
C PRO A 281 -8.03 -3.56 -0.30
N PHE A 282 -7.12 -3.51 -1.28
CA PHE A 282 -7.42 -3.87 -2.66
C PHE A 282 -7.93 -5.30 -2.81
N VAL A 283 -7.48 -6.22 -1.96
CA VAL A 283 -7.92 -7.63 -1.97
C VAL A 283 -9.39 -7.73 -1.56
N ALA A 284 -9.81 -6.96 -0.54
CA ALA A 284 -11.21 -6.91 -0.14
C ALA A 284 -12.12 -6.41 -1.28
N VAL A 285 -11.65 -5.44 -2.07
CA VAL A 285 -12.36 -4.95 -3.27
C VAL A 285 -12.37 -6.00 -4.38
N ALA A 286 -11.22 -6.63 -4.67
CA ALA A 286 -11.10 -7.62 -5.75
C ALA A 286 -11.99 -8.86 -5.52
N PHE A 287 -12.16 -9.28 -4.26
CA PHE A 287 -13.07 -10.36 -3.87
C PHE A 287 -14.52 -9.92 -3.68
N GLY A 288 -14.83 -8.61 -3.83
CA GLY A 288 -16.16 -8.08 -3.64
C GLY A 288 -16.72 -8.28 -2.23
N LEU A 289 -15.85 -8.17 -1.21
CA LEU A 289 -16.29 -8.23 0.18
C LEU A 289 -17.27 -7.08 0.47
N ALA A 290 -18.07 -7.22 1.52
CA ALA A 290 -19.10 -6.22 1.85
C ALA A 290 -18.45 -4.83 2.09
N PRO A 291 -19.19 -3.71 1.80
CA PRO A 291 -18.66 -2.36 2.00
C PRO A 291 -18.12 -2.09 3.41
N SER A 292 -18.76 -2.65 4.44
CA SER A 292 -18.29 -2.57 5.83
C SER A 292 -16.95 -3.30 6.06
N GLU A 293 -16.73 -4.45 5.39
CA GLU A 293 -15.49 -5.21 5.45
C GLU A 293 -14.37 -4.45 4.71
N GLN A 294 -14.68 -3.79 3.58
CA GLN A 294 -13.73 -2.96 2.83
C GLN A 294 -13.28 -1.76 3.67
N LEU A 295 -14.20 -1.07 4.35
CA LEU A 295 -13.87 0.03 5.27
C LEU A 295 -12.98 -0.45 6.43
N GLN A 296 -13.32 -1.59 7.05
CA GLN A 296 -12.53 -2.13 8.15
C GLN A 296 -11.12 -2.51 7.69
N ALA A 297 -10.97 -3.16 6.54
CA ALA A 297 -9.66 -3.50 5.96
C ALA A 297 -8.82 -2.25 5.69
N ALA A 298 -9.43 -1.20 5.12
CA ALA A 298 -8.75 0.06 4.83
C ALA A 298 -8.26 0.77 6.11
N ARG A 299 -9.09 0.86 7.15
CA ARG A 299 -8.73 1.43 8.45
C ARG A 299 -7.59 0.67 9.12
N THR A 300 -7.65 -0.65 9.11
CA THR A 300 -6.62 -1.49 9.72
C THR A 300 -5.29 -1.38 8.97
N PHE A 301 -5.33 -1.29 7.65
CA PHE A 301 -4.13 -1.14 6.81
C PHE A 301 -3.37 0.16 7.09
N LEU A 302 -4.08 1.26 7.31
CA LEU A 302 -3.47 2.54 7.69
C LEU A 302 -2.85 2.52 9.09
N GLY A 303 -3.32 1.61 9.96
CA GLY A 303 -2.86 1.48 11.34
C GLY A 303 -3.44 2.54 12.29
N ASN A 304 -3.41 2.23 13.59
CA ASN A 304 -3.89 3.14 14.64
C ASN A 304 -2.97 4.37 14.86
N GLY A 305 -1.87 4.49 14.09
CA GLY A 305 -0.85 5.53 14.23
C GLY A 305 -1.02 6.74 13.32
N SER A 306 -1.96 6.69 12.39
CA SER A 306 -2.25 7.80 11.48
C SER A 306 -3.22 8.80 12.11
N GLN A 307 -2.92 9.28 13.33
CA GLN A 307 -3.61 10.47 13.82
C GLN A 307 -3.18 11.65 12.95
N ALA A 308 -4.17 12.34 12.36
CA ALA A 308 -3.92 13.58 11.64
C ALA A 308 -3.07 14.50 12.54
N ALA A 309 -1.90 14.88 12.07
CA ALA A 309 -1.14 15.92 12.74
C ALA A 309 -2.04 17.15 12.88
N PRO A 310 -1.96 17.90 14.00
CA PRO A 310 -2.73 19.14 14.10
C PRO A 310 -2.43 19.97 12.87
N ALA A 311 -3.49 20.41 12.16
CA ALA A 311 -3.38 21.15 10.93
C ALA A 311 -2.30 22.21 11.07
N SER A 312 -1.21 22.07 10.31
CA SER A 312 -0.22 23.13 10.17
C SER A 312 -1.02 24.38 9.84
N ARG A 313 -0.76 25.51 10.50
CA ARG A 313 -1.37 26.78 10.13
C ARG A 313 -0.92 27.04 8.71
N HIS A 314 -1.73 26.62 7.73
CA HIS A 314 -1.52 27.00 6.35
C HIS A 314 -1.58 28.51 6.33
N GLY A 315 -0.40 29.14 6.29
CA GLY A 315 -0.31 30.59 6.22
C GLY A 315 -1.14 31.04 5.03
N ALA A 316 -2.11 31.91 5.27
CA ALA A 316 -2.81 32.55 4.19
C ALA A 316 -1.75 33.27 3.34
N LEU A 317 -1.29 32.60 2.26
CA LEU A 317 -0.55 33.30 1.22
C LEU A 317 -1.52 34.29 0.58
N ALA A 318 -1.58 35.48 1.16
CA ALA A 318 -2.29 36.63 0.61
C ALA A 318 -1.69 36.88 -0.78
N GLY A 319 -2.49 36.80 -1.82
CA GLY A 319 -2.12 37.35 -3.11
C GLY A 319 -2.34 36.52 -4.36
N SER A 320 -2.96 35.33 -4.31
CA SER A 320 -3.39 34.64 -5.52
C SER A 320 -4.91 34.61 -5.61
N ASP A 321 -5.46 35.16 -6.70
CA ASP A 321 -6.90 35.03 -7.02
C ASP A 321 -7.27 33.62 -7.50
N LYS A 322 -6.28 32.72 -7.70
CA LYS A 322 -6.48 31.38 -8.20
C LYS A 322 -6.47 30.35 -7.06
N LEU A 323 -7.39 29.37 -7.15
CA LEU A 323 -7.39 28.20 -6.27
C LEU A 323 -6.27 27.22 -6.70
N ARG A 324 -5.36 26.87 -5.78
CA ARG A 324 -4.24 25.96 -6.03
C ARG A 324 -4.64 24.52 -5.73
N ILE A 325 -4.58 23.68 -6.75
CA ILE A 325 -4.96 22.28 -6.68
C ILE A 325 -3.72 21.45 -6.98
N ALA A 326 -3.34 20.56 -6.06
CA ALA A 326 -2.27 19.61 -6.28
C ALA A 326 -2.84 18.20 -6.55
N TYR A 327 -2.46 17.60 -7.66
CA TYR A 327 -2.72 16.19 -7.94
C TYR A 327 -1.49 15.37 -7.56
N VAL A 328 -1.69 14.39 -6.68
CA VAL A 328 -0.62 13.55 -6.11
C VAL A 328 -0.77 12.13 -6.64
N SER A 329 0.27 11.56 -7.27
CA SER A 329 0.18 10.22 -7.82
C SER A 329 1.53 9.51 -7.97
N SER A 330 1.54 8.20 -7.72
CA SER A 330 2.60 7.27 -8.14
C SER A 330 2.42 6.76 -9.57
N ASP A 331 1.34 7.17 -10.24
CA ASP A 331 0.93 6.67 -11.56
C ASP A 331 1.11 7.70 -12.68
N PHE A 332 1.85 8.77 -12.46
CA PHE A 332 2.26 9.71 -13.50
C PHE A 332 3.36 9.11 -14.38
N ARG A 333 3.03 7.99 -15.00
CA ARG A 333 3.88 7.16 -15.86
C ARG A 333 3.00 6.39 -16.83
N GLN A 334 3.55 5.41 -17.58
CA GLN A 334 2.76 4.52 -18.43
C GLN A 334 1.78 3.69 -17.58
N HIS A 335 0.64 4.31 -17.24
CA HIS A 335 -0.38 3.74 -16.36
C HIS A 335 -1.79 4.17 -16.77
N ALA A 336 -2.81 3.34 -16.43
CA ALA A 336 -4.21 3.60 -16.77
C ALA A 336 -4.74 4.92 -16.18
N VAL A 337 -4.34 5.29 -14.97
CA VAL A 337 -4.73 6.56 -14.32
C VAL A 337 -4.20 7.75 -15.11
N ALA A 338 -2.93 7.72 -15.55
CA ALA A 338 -2.34 8.77 -16.37
C ALA A 338 -3.11 8.96 -17.67
N HIS A 339 -3.41 7.86 -18.37
CA HIS A 339 -4.19 7.89 -19.61
C HIS A 339 -5.65 8.36 -19.41
N ALA A 340 -6.22 8.13 -18.24
CA ALA A 340 -7.58 8.57 -17.97
C ALA A 340 -7.64 10.08 -17.66
N ILE A 341 -6.72 10.58 -16.84
CA ILE A 341 -6.83 11.94 -16.27
C ILE A 341 -6.25 13.05 -17.14
N ILE A 342 -5.38 12.71 -18.07
CA ILE A 342 -4.56 13.71 -18.79
C ILE A 342 -5.37 14.80 -19.50
N ASP A 343 -6.46 14.47 -20.20
CA ASP A 343 -7.30 15.43 -20.92
C ASP A 343 -8.01 16.40 -19.93
N LEU A 344 -8.40 15.91 -18.73
CA LEU A 344 -8.93 16.75 -17.66
C LEU A 344 -7.87 17.73 -17.15
N LEU A 345 -6.62 17.27 -16.92
CA LEU A 345 -5.52 18.12 -16.46
C LEU A 345 -5.20 19.22 -17.48
N GLU A 346 -5.17 18.91 -18.76
CA GLU A 346 -4.91 19.88 -19.83
C GLU A 346 -5.99 20.96 -19.96
N ARG A 347 -7.25 20.61 -19.64
CA ARG A 347 -8.42 21.48 -19.85
C ARG A 347 -8.78 22.38 -18.66
N HIS A 348 -8.17 22.22 -17.51
CA HIS A 348 -8.47 23.08 -16.36
C HIS A 348 -8.43 24.58 -16.72
N ASP A 349 -9.39 25.36 -16.20
CA ASP A 349 -9.46 26.80 -16.38
C ASP A 349 -8.32 27.51 -15.64
N ARG A 350 -7.22 27.75 -16.35
CA ARG A 350 -6.00 28.39 -15.82
C ARG A 350 -6.21 29.85 -15.41
N SER A 351 -7.33 30.45 -15.75
CA SER A 351 -7.67 31.79 -15.23
C SER A 351 -8.11 31.75 -13.76
N ARG A 352 -8.68 30.63 -13.32
CA ARG A 352 -9.23 30.43 -11.96
C ARG A 352 -8.42 29.49 -11.09
N PHE A 353 -7.69 28.56 -11.70
CA PHE A 353 -7.00 27.48 -11.00
C PHE A 353 -5.50 27.47 -11.36
N GLU A 354 -4.67 27.20 -10.38
CA GLU A 354 -3.26 26.84 -10.55
C GLU A 354 -3.13 25.34 -10.25
N ILE A 355 -2.70 24.54 -11.24
CA ILE A 355 -2.67 23.09 -11.15
C ILE A 355 -1.24 22.61 -10.98
N ILE A 356 -1.01 21.88 -9.89
CA ILE A 356 0.31 21.42 -9.43
C ILE A 356 0.35 19.88 -9.51
N GLY A 357 1.39 19.35 -10.13
CA GLY A 357 1.66 17.91 -10.13
C GLY A 357 2.67 17.54 -9.05
N VAL A 358 2.35 16.54 -8.24
CA VAL A 358 3.25 15.96 -7.24
C VAL A 358 3.42 14.48 -7.55
N SER A 359 4.59 14.11 -8.07
CA SER A 359 4.89 12.76 -8.53
C SER A 359 5.55 11.95 -7.43
N LEU A 360 4.99 10.76 -7.16
CA LEU A 360 5.52 9.79 -6.21
C LEU A 360 6.34 8.68 -6.89
N CYS A 361 6.53 8.75 -8.21
CA CYS A 361 7.27 7.76 -8.99
C CYS A 361 8.36 8.42 -9.83
N PRO A 362 9.45 7.70 -10.11
CA PRO A 362 10.49 8.19 -11.01
C PRO A 362 9.96 8.36 -12.44
N ASP A 363 10.67 9.15 -13.23
CA ASP A 363 10.42 9.29 -14.67
C ASP A 363 10.71 7.95 -15.37
N ASP A 364 9.70 7.43 -16.09
CA ASP A 364 9.81 6.20 -16.89
C ASP A 364 10.18 6.48 -18.36
N GLY A 365 10.40 7.74 -18.75
CA GLY A 365 10.72 8.16 -20.10
C GLY A 365 9.57 8.00 -21.10
N SER A 366 8.35 7.70 -20.65
CA SER A 366 7.21 7.47 -21.53
C SER A 366 6.63 8.78 -22.09
N ALA A 367 6.01 8.69 -23.27
CA ALA A 367 5.34 9.83 -23.89
C ALA A 367 4.19 10.38 -23.03
N ILE A 368 3.49 9.51 -22.30
CA ILE A 368 2.42 9.95 -21.40
C ILE A 368 2.99 10.70 -20.20
N ARG A 369 4.15 10.29 -19.66
CA ARG A 369 4.85 11.03 -18.59
C ARG A 369 5.19 12.44 -19.05
N ALA A 370 5.78 12.60 -20.24
CA ALA A 370 6.12 13.90 -20.79
C ALA A 370 4.88 14.78 -20.98
N ARG A 371 3.76 14.20 -21.47
CA ARG A 371 2.49 14.91 -21.64
C ARG A 371 1.90 15.34 -20.28
N ILE A 372 1.95 14.47 -19.25
CA ILE A 372 1.52 14.77 -17.87
C ILE A 372 2.31 15.94 -17.30
N VAL A 373 3.65 15.91 -17.39
CA VAL A 373 4.50 17.00 -16.88
C VAL A 373 4.11 18.34 -17.50
N ASN A 374 3.89 18.36 -18.82
CA ASN A 374 3.52 19.58 -19.55
C ASN A 374 2.08 20.06 -19.27
N SER A 375 1.23 19.23 -18.68
CA SER A 375 -0.16 19.58 -18.36
C SER A 375 -0.30 20.37 -17.06
N PHE A 376 0.75 20.49 -16.26
CA PHE A 376 0.75 21.22 -15.01
C PHE A 376 1.36 22.62 -15.13
N ASP A 377 0.92 23.55 -14.29
CA ASP A 377 1.58 24.86 -14.14
C ASP A 377 2.92 24.71 -13.41
N ARG A 378 2.98 23.77 -12.46
CA ARG A 378 4.18 23.36 -11.75
C ARG A 378 4.17 21.85 -11.57
N PHE A 379 5.34 21.25 -11.66
CA PHE A 379 5.50 19.82 -11.46
C PHE A 379 6.68 19.53 -10.53
N HIS A 380 6.45 18.70 -9.50
CA HIS A 380 7.45 18.32 -8.50
C HIS A 380 7.55 16.81 -8.43
N ASP A 381 8.76 16.29 -8.51
CA ASP A 381 9.07 14.89 -8.26
C ASP A 381 9.57 14.75 -6.81
N VAL A 382 8.80 14.05 -5.98
CA VAL A 382 9.08 13.82 -4.56
C VAL A 382 9.32 12.34 -4.26
N CYS A 383 9.68 11.57 -5.28
CA CYS A 383 9.90 10.14 -5.19
C CYS A 383 10.94 9.75 -4.12
N SER A 384 12.01 10.54 -3.97
CA SER A 384 13.10 10.32 -3.01
C SER A 384 12.92 11.06 -1.67
N GLU A 385 11.93 11.91 -1.56
CA GLU A 385 11.68 12.71 -0.35
C GLU A 385 10.87 11.91 0.68
N THR A 386 10.92 12.34 1.95
CA THR A 386 10.06 11.78 2.99
C THR A 386 8.61 12.26 2.84
N ASP A 387 7.65 11.58 3.50
CA ASP A 387 6.25 12.02 3.49
C ASP A 387 6.07 13.39 4.12
N ALA A 388 6.85 13.70 5.18
CA ALA A 388 6.86 14.99 5.85
C ALA A 388 7.40 16.11 4.95
N ASP A 389 8.49 15.85 4.20
CA ASP A 389 9.07 16.83 3.28
C ASP A 389 8.13 17.12 2.12
N ALA A 390 7.52 16.07 1.54
CA ALA A 390 6.53 16.23 0.48
C ALA A 390 5.28 17.02 0.95
N ALA A 391 4.81 16.77 2.17
CA ALA A 391 3.70 17.53 2.76
C ALA A 391 4.10 18.99 3.04
N SER A 392 5.32 19.22 3.52
CA SER A 392 5.87 20.56 3.75
C SER A 392 5.98 21.35 2.46
N LEU A 393 6.50 20.75 1.39
CA LEU A 393 6.53 21.33 0.05
C LEU A 393 5.15 21.80 -0.42
N MET A 394 4.13 20.94 -0.29
CA MET A 394 2.76 21.29 -0.70
C MET A 394 2.21 22.46 0.13
N SER A 395 2.50 22.48 1.42
CA SER A 395 2.13 23.61 2.30
C SER A 395 2.84 24.91 1.91
N GLU A 396 4.14 24.86 1.59
CA GLU A 396 4.93 26.01 1.12
C GLU A 396 4.45 26.54 -0.23
N LEU A 397 4.03 25.64 -1.12
CA LEU A 397 3.39 26.00 -2.40
C LEU A 397 2.00 26.61 -2.20
N GLY A 398 1.46 26.59 -0.98
CA GLY A 398 0.14 27.10 -0.65
C GLY A 398 -1.00 26.31 -1.30
N VAL A 399 -0.85 25.01 -1.42
CA VAL A 399 -1.88 24.10 -1.93
C VAL A 399 -3.12 24.20 -1.03
N GLN A 400 -4.28 24.41 -1.65
CA GLN A 400 -5.56 24.53 -0.96
C GLN A 400 -6.39 23.26 -1.05
N VAL A 401 -6.28 22.55 -2.18
CA VAL A 401 -6.94 21.26 -2.42
C VAL A 401 -5.88 20.26 -2.88
N ALA A 402 -5.68 19.18 -2.13
CA ALA A 402 -4.82 18.05 -2.50
C ALA A 402 -5.67 16.87 -2.95
N VAL A 403 -5.40 16.36 -4.14
CA VAL A 403 -6.15 15.26 -4.75
C VAL A 403 -5.28 14.01 -4.79
N ASP A 404 -5.65 12.98 -4.02
CA ASP A 404 -5.04 11.66 -4.03
C ASP A 404 -5.59 10.86 -5.21
N LEU A 405 -4.74 10.57 -6.18
CA LEU A 405 -5.07 9.72 -7.34
C LEU A 405 -4.70 8.25 -7.15
N ASN A 406 -4.22 7.86 -5.98
CA ASN A 406 -3.82 6.48 -5.68
C ASN A 406 -4.82 5.77 -4.76
N GLY A 407 -5.14 6.36 -3.60
CA GLY A 407 -5.71 5.60 -2.50
C GLY A 407 -4.79 4.42 -2.10
N PRO A 408 -5.27 3.39 -1.38
CA PRO A 408 -4.45 2.25 -0.94
C PRO A 408 -4.14 1.28 -2.11
N THR A 409 -3.41 1.76 -3.11
CA THR A 409 -2.85 0.97 -4.22
C THR A 409 -1.33 0.90 -4.14
N GLN A 410 -0.70 0.18 -5.08
CA GLN A 410 0.76 0.06 -5.13
C GLN A 410 1.42 1.43 -5.31
N GLY A 411 2.40 1.74 -4.47
CA GLY A 411 3.14 3.01 -4.53
C GLY A 411 2.44 4.17 -3.82
N CYS A 412 1.29 3.94 -3.16
CA CYS A 412 0.64 4.96 -2.36
C CYS A 412 1.51 5.44 -1.19
N ARG A 413 1.35 6.70 -0.83
CA ARG A 413 2.05 7.34 0.29
C ARG A 413 1.05 8.11 1.17
N PRO A 414 0.18 7.40 1.92
CA PRO A 414 -0.86 8.04 2.73
C PRO A 414 -0.30 8.94 3.84
N GLY A 415 0.95 8.74 4.26
CA GLY A 415 1.64 9.59 5.23
C GLY A 415 1.72 11.05 4.80
N ILE A 416 1.83 11.36 3.51
CA ILE A 416 1.80 12.75 3.00
C ILE A 416 0.49 13.45 3.42
N PHE A 417 -0.64 12.78 3.21
CA PHE A 417 -1.96 13.29 3.58
C PHE A 417 -2.20 13.28 5.10
N ALA A 418 -1.62 12.31 5.82
CA ALA A 418 -1.67 12.26 7.29
C ALA A 418 -0.97 13.47 7.93
N HIS A 419 0.04 14.04 7.28
CA HIS A 419 0.66 15.31 7.67
C HIS A 419 -0.20 16.54 7.34
N ARG A 420 -1.40 16.35 6.80
CA ARG A 420 -2.33 17.41 6.42
C ARG A 420 -1.68 18.37 5.41
N ALA A 421 -1.23 17.84 4.30
CA ALA A 421 -0.52 18.56 3.22
C ALA A 421 -1.32 19.76 2.63
N ALA A 422 -2.67 19.71 2.72
CA ALA A 422 -3.56 20.78 2.30
C ALA A 422 -4.78 20.89 3.23
N PRO A 423 -5.44 22.08 3.30
CA PRO A 423 -6.67 22.28 4.05
C PRO A 423 -7.84 21.39 3.62
N VAL A 424 -7.92 21.06 2.32
CA VAL A 424 -8.90 20.14 1.74
C VAL A 424 -8.16 18.99 1.07
N GLN A 425 -8.52 17.75 1.41
CA GLN A 425 -7.91 16.54 0.87
C GLN A 425 -8.98 15.61 0.28
N VAL A 426 -8.79 15.19 -0.98
CA VAL A 426 -9.81 14.53 -1.81
C VAL A 426 -9.28 13.25 -2.42
N ALA A 427 -9.99 12.12 -2.29
CA ALA A 427 -9.72 10.90 -3.03
C ALA A 427 -10.43 10.94 -4.39
N TYR A 428 -9.71 10.60 -5.47
CA TYR A 428 -10.29 10.59 -6.81
C TYR A 428 -9.65 9.53 -7.71
N LEU A 429 -10.47 8.84 -8.47
CA LEU A 429 -10.17 8.02 -9.65
C LEU A 429 -9.37 6.72 -9.40
N GLY A 430 -8.24 6.75 -8.68
CA GLY A 430 -7.28 5.62 -8.65
C GLY A 430 -7.74 4.40 -7.87
N TYR A 431 -8.54 4.59 -6.81
CA TYR A 431 -9.01 3.50 -5.95
C TYR A 431 -10.55 3.50 -5.84
N PRO A 432 -11.22 2.40 -6.25
CA PRO A 432 -12.68 2.37 -6.32
C PRO A 432 -13.32 1.85 -5.01
N ALA A 433 -12.95 2.41 -3.88
CA ALA A 433 -13.51 2.15 -2.56
C ALA A 433 -13.07 3.26 -1.58
N THR A 434 -13.48 3.18 -0.31
CA THR A 434 -13.01 4.09 0.74
C THR A 434 -11.53 3.89 1.03
N THR A 435 -10.81 4.99 1.26
CA THR A 435 -9.41 4.93 1.75
C THR A 435 -9.33 4.51 3.21
N GLY A 436 -10.43 4.62 3.97
CA GLY A 436 -10.47 4.39 5.41
C GLY A 436 -9.78 5.48 6.24
N ALA A 437 -9.28 6.54 5.60
CA ALA A 437 -8.48 7.60 6.20
C ALA A 437 -9.34 8.75 6.71
N ASP A 438 -9.29 9.04 8.00
CA ASP A 438 -10.03 10.17 8.60
C ASP A 438 -9.43 11.54 8.20
N PHE A 439 -8.24 11.55 7.60
CA PHE A 439 -7.57 12.74 7.09
C PHE A 439 -7.87 13.02 5.61
N ILE A 440 -8.60 12.18 4.89
CA ILE A 440 -9.15 12.48 3.56
C ILE A 440 -10.59 12.98 3.74
N ASP A 441 -10.86 14.21 3.33
CA ASP A 441 -12.13 14.88 3.62
C ASP A 441 -13.26 14.42 2.69
N TYR A 442 -12.95 14.18 1.39
CA TYR A 442 -13.95 13.92 0.37
C TYR A 442 -13.52 12.81 -0.59
N ILE A 443 -14.51 12.14 -1.18
CA ILE A 443 -14.34 11.27 -2.34
C ILE A 443 -15.22 11.77 -3.49
N LEU A 444 -14.62 11.95 -4.69
CA LEU A 444 -15.37 12.25 -5.91
C LEU A 444 -15.95 10.97 -6.50
N ALA A 445 -17.25 10.96 -6.70
CA ALA A 445 -18.03 9.86 -7.23
C ALA A 445 -19.20 10.37 -8.10
N ASP A 446 -20.09 9.51 -8.52
CA ASP A 446 -21.37 9.83 -9.11
C ASP A 446 -22.52 9.05 -8.42
N PRO A 447 -23.79 9.40 -8.65
CA PRO A 447 -24.92 8.75 -7.99
C PRO A 447 -25.06 7.25 -8.27
N VAL A 448 -24.55 6.77 -9.40
CA VAL A 448 -24.61 5.35 -9.81
C VAL A 448 -23.55 4.55 -9.08
N VAL A 449 -22.30 5.02 -9.14
CA VAL A 449 -21.16 4.28 -8.58
C VAL A 449 -21.15 4.29 -7.06
N LEU A 450 -21.57 5.40 -6.42
CA LEU A 450 -21.55 5.55 -4.96
C LEU A 450 -22.76 6.36 -4.44
N PRO A 451 -23.96 5.78 -4.31
CA PRO A 451 -25.13 6.46 -3.74
C PRO A 451 -24.88 6.95 -2.31
N PHE A 452 -25.57 8.02 -1.88
CA PHE A 452 -25.40 8.60 -0.54
C PHE A 452 -25.75 7.65 0.62
N ASP A 453 -26.57 6.63 0.39
CA ASP A 453 -26.87 5.60 1.38
C ASP A 453 -25.66 4.72 1.74
N GLN A 454 -24.59 4.76 0.93
CA GLN A 454 -23.32 4.10 1.20
C GLN A 454 -22.39 4.93 2.12
N GLN A 455 -22.75 6.15 2.49
CA GLN A 455 -21.95 7.01 3.38
C GLN A 455 -21.49 6.31 4.67
N PRO A 456 -22.27 5.44 5.33
CA PRO A 456 -21.82 4.73 6.52
C PRO A 456 -20.58 3.83 6.32
N PHE A 457 -20.26 3.49 5.07
CA PHE A 457 -19.14 2.63 4.70
C PHE A 457 -17.95 3.38 4.12
N PHE A 458 -17.98 4.72 4.16
CA PHE A 458 -16.92 5.59 3.69
C PHE A 458 -16.48 6.53 4.80
N SER A 459 -15.16 6.67 5.00
CA SER A 459 -14.59 7.68 5.90
C SER A 459 -14.71 9.09 5.31
N GLU A 460 -14.58 9.19 4.00
CA GLU A 460 -14.69 10.42 3.22
C GLU A 460 -16.16 10.86 3.04
N GLN A 461 -16.41 12.15 2.96
CA GLN A 461 -17.70 12.67 2.55
C GLN A 461 -17.90 12.48 1.05
N ILE A 462 -19.04 11.92 0.66
CA ILE A 462 -19.34 11.62 -0.75
C ILE A 462 -19.70 12.90 -1.49
N VAL A 463 -19.04 13.14 -2.61
CA VAL A 463 -19.37 14.25 -3.52
C VAL A 463 -19.80 13.68 -4.87
N HIS A 464 -21.05 13.92 -5.24
CA HIS A 464 -21.60 13.48 -6.52
C HIS A 464 -21.30 14.49 -7.64
N LEU A 465 -20.58 14.03 -8.66
CA LEU A 465 -20.59 14.65 -9.97
C LEU A 465 -21.88 14.26 -10.69
N PRO A 466 -22.50 15.15 -11.50
CA PRO A 466 -23.84 14.93 -12.06
C PRO A 466 -23.98 13.73 -13.00
N ASP A 467 -22.91 13.37 -13.72
CA ASP A 467 -22.95 12.34 -14.76
C ASP A 467 -22.10 11.12 -14.37
N CYS A 468 -20.86 11.09 -14.82
CA CYS A 468 -19.90 10.04 -14.51
C CYS A 468 -18.65 10.64 -13.84
N TYR A 469 -18.15 9.99 -12.80
CA TYR A 469 -16.94 10.43 -12.12
C TYR A 469 -15.66 10.16 -12.91
N HIS A 470 -15.68 9.21 -13.84
CA HIS A 470 -14.48 8.70 -14.50
C HIS A 470 -14.00 9.67 -15.58
N ALA A 471 -12.78 10.17 -15.40
CA ALA A 471 -12.10 10.98 -16.41
C ALA A 471 -11.67 10.14 -17.62
N ASN A 472 -11.71 10.72 -18.80
CA ASN A 472 -11.34 10.06 -20.05
C ASN A 472 -10.53 10.98 -20.96
N ASP A 473 -9.51 10.45 -21.62
CA ASP A 473 -8.80 11.19 -22.66
C ASP A 473 -9.56 11.09 -24.00
N THR A 474 -10.25 12.14 -24.35
CA THR A 474 -11.03 12.23 -25.60
C THR A 474 -10.18 12.66 -26.82
N THR A 475 -8.89 12.90 -26.60
CA THR A 475 -7.94 13.19 -27.70
C THR A 475 -7.31 11.93 -28.28
N ARG A 476 -7.53 10.76 -27.64
CA ARG A 476 -6.99 9.49 -28.11
C ARG A 476 -7.50 9.12 -29.50
N LEU A 477 -6.58 8.83 -30.38
CA LEU A 477 -6.91 8.38 -31.71
C LEU A 477 -7.22 6.88 -31.70
N VAL A 478 -8.15 6.48 -32.55
CA VAL A 478 -8.38 5.07 -32.89
C VAL A 478 -7.81 4.87 -34.27
N SER A 479 -6.86 3.94 -34.46
CA SER A 479 -6.26 3.70 -35.78
C SER A 479 -7.33 3.55 -36.85
N PRO A 480 -7.20 4.22 -37.99
CA PRO A 480 -8.13 4.05 -39.11
C PRO A 480 -8.08 2.62 -39.69
N GLU A 481 -6.94 1.97 -39.60
CA GLU A 481 -6.76 0.59 -40.01
C GLU A 481 -7.28 -0.35 -38.90
N THR A 482 -8.30 -1.13 -39.22
CA THR A 482 -8.78 -2.20 -38.34
C THR A 482 -8.13 -3.50 -38.77
N PRO A 483 -7.37 -4.18 -37.92
CA PRO A 483 -6.82 -5.50 -38.24
C PRO A 483 -7.97 -6.49 -38.50
N THR A 484 -7.79 -7.36 -39.48
CA THR A 484 -8.79 -8.39 -39.77
C THR A 484 -8.90 -9.39 -38.64
N ARG A 485 -10.02 -10.08 -38.52
CA ARG A 485 -10.18 -11.17 -37.51
C ARG A 485 -9.07 -12.21 -37.67
N ARG A 486 -8.67 -12.53 -38.92
CA ARG A 486 -7.58 -13.46 -39.19
C ARG A 486 -6.24 -12.99 -38.66
N ASP A 487 -5.91 -11.69 -38.78
CA ASP A 487 -4.67 -11.12 -38.25
C ASP A 487 -4.61 -11.19 -36.71
N LEU A 488 -5.80 -11.21 -36.08
CA LEU A 488 -5.97 -11.29 -34.62
C LEU A 488 -6.14 -12.73 -34.12
N GLY A 489 -6.06 -13.74 -34.98
CA GLY A 489 -6.28 -15.14 -34.63
C GLY A 489 -7.74 -15.49 -34.29
N LEU A 490 -8.68 -14.63 -34.70
CA LEU A 490 -10.11 -14.81 -34.51
C LEU A 490 -10.74 -15.55 -35.69
N PRO A 491 -11.86 -16.30 -35.48
CA PRO A 491 -12.58 -16.89 -36.60
C PRO A 491 -13.18 -15.82 -37.50
N GLU A 492 -13.12 -16.04 -38.83
CA GLU A 492 -13.68 -15.11 -39.80
C GLU A 492 -15.21 -14.97 -39.69
N ARG A 493 -15.88 -16.04 -39.26
CA ARG A 493 -17.32 -16.11 -38.97
C ARG A 493 -17.55 -16.48 -37.53
N GLY A 494 -18.76 -16.27 -37.05
CA GLY A 494 -19.12 -16.53 -35.65
C GLY A 494 -19.10 -15.28 -34.80
N PHE A 495 -19.63 -15.40 -33.59
CA PHE A 495 -19.78 -14.29 -32.63
C PHE A 495 -18.56 -14.18 -31.73
N VAL A 496 -17.97 -13.00 -31.60
CA VAL A 496 -16.80 -12.73 -30.79
C VAL A 496 -17.20 -11.95 -29.54
N PHE A 497 -17.35 -12.67 -28.43
CA PHE A 497 -17.39 -12.05 -27.10
C PHE A 497 -15.99 -11.59 -26.71
N CYS A 498 -15.89 -10.42 -26.08
CA CYS A 498 -14.61 -9.81 -25.72
C CYS A 498 -14.58 -9.41 -24.25
N CYS A 499 -13.44 -9.65 -23.56
CA CYS A 499 -13.15 -9.09 -22.24
C CYS A 499 -11.66 -8.84 -22.09
N PHE A 500 -11.24 -7.57 -22.07
CA PHE A 500 -9.83 -7.19 -21.94
C PHE A 500 -9.47 -6.78 -20.51
N ASN A 501 -10.25 -7.23 -19.53
CA ASN A 501 -9.94 -7.03 -18.13
C ASN A 501 -8.72 -7.84 -17.68
N LYS A 502 -8.05 -7.35 -16.65
CA LYS A 502 -7.05 -8.12 -15.91
C LYS A 502 -7.69 -9.40 -15.35
N SER A 503 -6.96 -10.50 -15.35
CA SER A 503 -7.44 -11.81 -14.92
C SER A 503 -8.02 -11.85 -13.51
N TYR A 504 -7.47 -11.06 -12.57
CA TYR A 504 -7.99 -11.01 -11.19
C TYR A 504 -9.43 -10.49 -11.08
N LYS A 505 -9.98 -9.87 -12.13
CA LYS A 505 -11.38 -9.44 -12.20
C LYS A 505 -12.33 -10.54 -12.68
N ILE A 506 -11.80 -11.60 -13.26
CA ILE A 506 -12.58 -12.71 -13.79
C ILE A 506 -12.85 -13.68 -12.63
N SER A 507 -14.07 -13.65 -12.11
CA SER A 507 -14.50 -14.56 -11.05
C SER A 507 -15.10 -15.85 -11.62
N ALA A 508 -15.08 -16.95 -10.85
CA ALA A 508 -15.67 -18.21 -11.27
C ALA A 508 -17.16 -18.09 -11.65
N PRO A 509 -18.04 -17.36 -10.91
CA PRO A 509 -19.45 -17.19 -11.30
C PRO A 509 -19.63 -16.46 -12.63
N VAL A 510 -18.83 -15.44 -12.92
CA VAL A 510 -18.87 -14.75 -14.22
C VAL A 510 -18.37 -15.67 -15.33
N PHE A 511 -17.31 -16.42 -15.07
CA PHE A 511 -16.78 -17.38 -16.04
C PHE A 511 -17.79 -18.50 -16.33
N ASP A 512 -18.57 -18.96 -15.34
CA ASP A 512 -19.66 -19.91 -15.53
C ASP A 512 -20.69 -19.39 -16.53
N VAL A 513 -21.09 -18.12 -16.39
CA VAL A 513 -21.98 -17.45 -17.35
C VAL A 513 -21.39 -17.43 -18.75
N TRP A 514 -20.12 -17.04 -18.87
CA TRP A 514 -19.46 -16.99 -20.18
C TRP A 514 -19.38 -18.38 -20.86
N MET A 515 -19.14 -19.43 -20.08
CA MET A 515 -19.15 -20.80 -20.64
C MET A 515 -20.55 -21.22 -21.11
N ARG A 516 -21.62 -20.85 -20.38
CA ARG A 516 -22.98 -21.08 -20.85
C ARG A 516 -23.33 -20.28 -22.10
N LEU A 517 -22.84 -19.03 -22.23
CA LEU A 517 -22.95 -18.24 -23.45
C LEU A 517 -22.28 -18.92 -24.63
N LEU A 518 -21.04 -19.39 -24.45
CA LEU A 518 -20.33 -20.13 -25.48
C LEU A 518 -21.04 -21.44 -25.86
N ALA A 519 -21.70 -22.12 -24.91
CA ALA A 519 -22.47 -23.33 -25.20
C ALA A 519 -23.75 -23.07 -26.02
N ARG A 520 -24.39 -21.87 -25.85
CA ARG A 520 -25.64 -21.51 -26.51
C ARG A 520 -25.46 -20.83 -27.86
N VAL A 521 -24.34 -20.11 -28.04
CA VAL A 521 -24.06 -19.38 -29.27
C VAL A 521 -23.05 -20.16 -30.09
N ASP A 522 -23.55 -20.83 -31.14
CA ASP A 522 -22.73 -21.63 -32.02
C ASP A 522 -21.61 -20.80 -32.67
N ASP A 523 -20.47 -21.42 -32.91
CA ASP A 523 -19.28 -20.82 -33.52
C ASP A 523 -18.79 -19.54 -32.80
N SER A 524 -19.21 -19.27 -31.56
CA SER A 524 -18.73 -18.13 -30.79
C SER A 524 -17.40 -18.44 -30.12
N VAL A 525 -16.64 -17.38 -29.87
CA VAL A 525 -15.39 -17.42 -29.11
C VAL A 525 -15.37 -16.34 -28.03
N LEU A 526 -14.58 -16.56 -26.99
CA LEU A 526 -14.30 -15.57 -25.96
C LEU A 526 -12.88 -15.03 -26.17
N TRP A 527 -12.77 -13.75 -26.49
CA TRP A 527 -11.52 -13.07 -26.77
C TRP A 527 -11.07 -12.31 -25.53
N LEU A 528 -10.04 -12.82 -24.86
CA LEU A 528 -9.48 -12.32 -23.62
C LEU A 528 -8.18 -11.55 -23.85
N PHE A 529 -7.82 -10.64 -22.95
CA PHE A 529 -6.50 -10.03 -22.95
C PHE A 529 -5.43 -11.07 -22.60
N LYS A 530 -4.24 -10.99 -23.23
CA LYS A 530 -3.11 -11.86 -22.90
C LYS A 530 -2.78 -11.73 -21.40
N MET A 531 -2.66 -12.84 -20.73
CA MET A 531 -2.31 -12.98 -19.33
C MET A 531 -1.18 -14.01 -19.17
N HIS A 532 -0.69 -14.21 -17.95
CA HIS A 532 0.31 -15.23 -17.66
C HIS A 532 -0.11 -16.61 -18.18
N GLU A 533 0.84 -17.40 -18.70
CA GLU A 533 0.54 -18.70 -19.30
C GLU A 533 -0.16 -19.69 -18.36
N LEU A 534 0.19 -19.66 -17.07
CA LEU A 534 -0.50 -20.47 -16.06
C LEU A 534 -1.96 -20.06 -15.91
N ALA A 535 -2.28 -18.74 -15.97
CA ALA A 535 -3.66 -18.26 -15.93
C ALA A 535 -4.44 -18.71 -17.18
N GLN A 536 -3.83 -18.66 -18.37
CA GLN A 536 -4.43 -19.17 -19.61
C GLN A 536 -4.70 -20.67 -19.51
N SER A 537 -3.74 -21.45 -18.98
CA SER A 537 -3.88 -22.88 -18.75
C SER A 537 -5.01 -23.19 -17.75
N ASN A 538 -5.09 -22.44 -16.66
CA ASN A 538 -6.15 -22.59 -15.66
C ASN A 538 -7.52 -22.31 -16.27
N LEU A 539 -7.71 -21.19 -16.98
CA LEU A 539 -8.96 -20.89 -17.68
C LEU A 539 -9.31 -21.97 -18.71
N GLY A 540 -8.32 -22.52 -19.42
CA GLY A 540 -8.55 -23.63 -20.34
C GLY A 540 -9.08 -24.88 -19.66
N ARG A 541 -8.51 -25.26 -18.49
CA ARG A 541 -8.99 -26.39 -17.68
C ARG A 541 -10.40 -26.14 -17.16
N GLU A 542 -10.67 -24.92 -16.70
CA GLU A 542 -11.98 -24.51 -16.20
C GLU A 542 -13.04 -24.52 -17.31
N ALA A 543 -12.69 -24.11 -18.54
CA ALA A 543 -13.56 -24.20 -19.70
C ALA A 543 -13.87 -25.67 -20.03
N GLN A 544 -12.86 -26.52 -20.08
CA GLN A 544 -13.01 -27.95 -20.35
C GLN A 544 -13.88 -28.64 -19.29
N ALA A 545 -13.71 -28.29 -18.01
CA ALA A 545 -14.54 -28.81 -16.91
C ALA A 545 -16.03 -28.45 -17.06
N ARG A 546 -16.34 -27.35 -17.78
CA ARG A 546 -17.70 -26.89 -18.12
C ARG A 546 -18.17 -27.33 -19.52
N GLY A 547 -17.42 -28.24 -20.16
CA GLY A 547 -17.79 -28.81 -21.45
C GLY A 547 -17.49 -27.92 -22.65
N ILE A 548 -16.68 -26.88 -22.51
CA ILE A 548 -16.26 -25.97 -23.58
C ILE A 548 -14.86 -26.32 -24.04
N ASP A 549 -14.67 -26.41 -25.38
CA ASP A 549 -13.34 -26.57 -25.96
C ASP A 549 -12.44 -25.37 -25.61
N PRO A 550 -11.31 -25.58 -24.93
CA PRO A 550 -10.39 -24.51 -24.57
C PRO A 550 -9.92 -23.63 -25.74
N ARG A 551 -9.92 -24.17 -26.97
CA ARG A 551 -9.57 -23.42 -28.19
C ARG A 551 -10.55 -22.28 -28.53
N ARG A 552 -11.73 -22.26 -27.90
CA ARG A 552 -12.70 -21.15 -27.99
C ARG A 552 -12.33 -19.97 -27.10
N LEU A 553 -11.32 -20.11 -26.21
CA LEU A 553 -10.70 -19.03 -25.45
C LEU A 553 -9.50 -18.50 -26.27
N ILE A 554 -9.59 -17.33 -26.83
CA ILE A 554 -8.54 -16.71 -27.63
C ILE A 554 -7.91 -15.56 -26.84
N PHE A 555 -6.57 -15.52 -26.80
CA PHE A 555 -5.84 -14.53 -26.02
C PHE A 555 -5.18 -13.48 -26.91
N ALA A 556 -5.64 -12.23 -26.81
CA ALA A 556 -5.15 -11.11 -27.59
C ALA A 556 -3.73 -10.72 -27.18
N PRO A 557 -2.75 -10.63 -28.09
CA PRO A 557 -1.42 -10.19 -27.76
C PRO A 557 -1.42 -8.73 -27.30
N TYR A 558 -0.35 -8.30 -26.62
CA TYR A 558 -0.14 -6.90 -26.28
C TYR A 558 0.01 -6.07 -27.56
N ALA A 559 -0.70 -4.94 -27.65
CA ALA A 559 -0.55 -3.99 -28.75
C ALA A 559 0.48 -2.92 -28.34
N ALA A 560 1.45 -2.65 -29.23
CA ALA A 560 2.52 -1.69 -28.94
C ALA A 560 2.01 -0.24 -28.85
N ARG A 561 0.95 0.08 -29.62
CA ARG A 561 0.34 1.41 -29.68
C ARG A 561 -1.08 1.37 -29.15
N ILE A 562 -1.48 2.40 -28.42
CA ILE A 562 -2.83 2.51 -27.85
C ILE A 562 -3.89 2.62 -28.97
N GLU A 563 -3.59 3.28 -30.07
CA GLU A 563 -4.49 3.44 -31.20
C GLU A 563 -4.84 2.09 -31.83
N ASP A 564 -3.88 1.18 -31.94
CA ASP A 564 -4.07 -0.17 -32.46
C ASP A 564 -4.81 -1.05 -31.44
N HIS A 565 -4.53 -0.87 -30.13
CA HIS A 565 -5.30 -1.50 -29.08
C HIS A 565 -6.78 -1.08 -29.13
N LEU A 566 -7.07 0.18 -29.37
CA LEU A 566 -8.45 0.66 -29.53
C LEU A 566 -9.09 0.12 -30.79
N ALA A 567 -8.38 0.16 -31.93
CA ALA A 567 -8.91 -0.27 -33.22
C ALA A 567 -9.31 -1.75 -33.27
N ARG A 568 -8.55 -2.63 -32.57
CA ARG A 568 -8.87 -4.07 -32.58
C ARG A 568 -10.22 -4.40 -31.93
N HIS A 569 -10.77 -3.55 -31.03
CA HIS A 569 -12.12 -3.76 -30.46
C HIS A 569 -13.21 -3.87 -31.52
N ARG A 570 -13.01 -3.28 -32.70
CA ARG A 570 -13.94 -3.37 -33.84
C ARG A 570 -14.07 -4.78 -34.43
N ALA A 571 -13.12 -5.69 -34.12
CA ALA A 571 -13.18 -7.09 -34.54
C ALA A 571 -14.08 -7.94 -33.63
N ALA A 572 -14.42 -7.43 -32.44
CA ALA A 572 -15.36 -8.06 -31.51
C ALA A 572 -16.80 -7.63 -31.75
N ASP A 573 -17.75 -8.41 -31.25
CA ASP A 573 -19.18 -8.14 -31.37
C ASP A 573 -19.77 -7.53 -30.10
N LEU A 574 -19.38 -8.03 -28.91
CA LEU A 574 -19.90 -7.60 -27.63
C LEU A 574 -18.81 -7.72 -26.55
N PHE A 575 -18.64 -6.67 -25.76
CA PHE A 575 -17.80 -6.72 -24.56
C PHE A 575 -18.59 -7.25 -23.38
N LEU A 576 -18.04 -8.26 -22.70
CA LEU A 576 -18.58 -8.85 -21.47
C LEU A 576 -17.87 -8.30 -20.26
N ASP A 577 -18.56 -7.56 -19.42
CA ASP A 577 -17.97 -7.00 -18.20
C ASP A 577 -17.85 -8.05 -17.10
N THR A 578 -17.02 -7.78 -16.11
CA THR A 578 -16.72 -8.66 -14.97
C THR A 578 -17.43 -8.22 -13.69
N LEU A 579 -17.64 -9.17 -12.77
CA LEU A 579 -18.18 -8.96 -11.43
C LEU A 579 -17.43 -9.89 -10.44
N PRO A 580 -17.14 -9.48 -9.19
CA PRO A 580 -17.61 -8.29 -8.45
C PRO A 580 -16.87 -6.98 -8.77
N TYR A 581 -15.80 -7.03 -9.53
CA TYR A 581 -15.01 -5.89 -9.93
C TYR A 581 -15.21 -5.62 -11.43
N ASN A 582 -15.97 -4.58 -11.78
CA ASN A 582 -16.24 -4.22 -13.17
C ASN A 582 -14.97 -3.79 -13.94
N ALA A 583 -15.10 -3.77 -15.25
CA ALA A 583 -14.22 -3.04 -16.14
C ALA A 583 -14.36 -1.53 -15.83
N HIS A 584 -13.23 -0.87 -15.74
CA HIS A 584 -13.15 0.58 -15.64
C HIS A 584 -12.66 1.14 -16.97
N SER A 585 -11.40 1.55 -17.07
CA SER A 585 -10.80 2.03 -18.32
C SER A 585 -11.02 1.07 -19.52
N THR A 586 -11.05 -0.25 -19.27
CA THR A 586 -11.25 -1.24 -20.35
C THR A 586 -12.67 -1.24 -20.95
N ALA A 587 -13.71 -0.99 -20.13
CA ALA A 587 -15.06 -0.79 -20.67
C ALA A 587 -15.14 0.52 -21.45
N ILE A 588 -14.53 1.58 -20.94
CA ILE A 588 -14.48 2.88 -21.57
C ILE A 588 -13.73 2.81 -22.91
N ASP A 589 -12.63 2.07 -22.98
CA ASP A 589 -11.89 1.82 -24.22
C ASP A 589 -12.76 1.10 -25.27
N ALA A 590 -13.52 0.09 -24.83
CA ALA A 590 -14.48 -0.62 -25.69
C ALA A 590 -15.55 0.35 -26.22
N LEU A 591 -16.17 1.14 -25.34
CA LEU A 591 -17.19 2.14 -25.73
C LEU A 591 -16.59 3.23 -26.65
N TRP A 592 -15.37 3.71 -26.36
CA TRP A 592 -14.66 4.67 -27.21
C TRP A 592 -14.36 4.13 -28.59
N ALA A 593 -14.03 2.84 -28.68
CA ALA A 593 -13.79 2.15 -29.94
C ALA A 593 -15.10 1.80 -30.72
N GLY A 594 -16.25 1.96 -30.10
CA GLY A 594 -17.55 1.67 -30.70
C GLY A 594 -18.08 0.25 -30.44
N LEU A 595 -17.49 -0.49 -29.47
CA LEU A 595 -17.93 -1.83 -29.10
C LEU A 595 -18.95 -1.71 -27.94
N PRO A 596 -20.19 -2.23 -28.09
CA PRO A 596 -21.15 -2.29 -26.98
C PRO A 596 -20.64 -3.15 -25.81
N VAL A 597 -20.96 -2.73 -24.59
CA VAL A 597 -20.62 -3.40 -23.35
C VAL A 597 -21.89 -3.84 -22.65
N VAL A 598 -21.96 -5.07 -22.14
CA VAL A 598 -22.98 -5.51 -21.20
C VAL A 598 -22.33 -5.62 -19.82
N THR A 599 -22.98 -5.05 -18.81
CA THR A 599 -22.49 -5.09 -17.42
C THR A 599 -23.58 -5.58 -16.45
N CYS A 600 -23.14 -6.15 -15.33
CA CYS A 600 -23.97 -6.43 -14.18
C CYS A 600 -23.55 -5.49 -13.04
N ALA A 601 -24.48 -4.67 -12.56
CA ALA A 601 -24.23 -3.76 -11.44
C ALA A 601 -24.15 -4.55 -10.12
N GLY A 602 -23.04 -4.37 -9.40
CA GLY A 602 -22.82 -4.95 -8.07
C GLY A 602 -23.31 -4.03 -6.95
N ASN A 603 -22.89 -4.37 -5.72
CA ASN A 603 -23.23 -3.63 -4.50
C ASN A 603 -22.10 -2.78 -3.93
N THR A 604 -20.93 -2.74 -4.59
CA THR A 604 -19.77 -1.96 -4.20
C THR A 604 -19.44 -0.91 -5.26
N PHE A 605 -18.63 0.07 -4.91
CA PHE A 605 -18.13 1.06 -5.87
C PHE A 605 -17.52 0.36 -7.11
N ALA A 606 -16.56 -0.53 -6.90
CA ALA A 606 -15.86 -1.23 -7.99
C ALA A 606 -16.79 -2.05 -8.88
N GLY A 607 -17.90 -2.53 -8.35
CA GLY A 607 -18.89 -3.32 -9.07
C GLY A 607 -19.98 -2.51 -9.78
N ARG A 608 -19.93 -1.16 -9.75
CA ARG A 608 -20.91 -0.27 -10.37
C ARG A 608 -20.33 0.64 -11.45
N VAL A 609 -19.03 0.60 -11.66
CA VAL A 609 -18.36 1.51 -12.61
C VAL A 609 -18.80 1.25 -14.05
N GLY A 610 -19.02 -0.01 -14.43
CA GLY A 610 -19.57 -0.34 -15.75
C GLY A 610 -20.96 0.25 -15.96
N ALA A 611 -21.83 0.20 -14.95
CA ALA A 611 -23.16 0.80 -14.99
C ALA A 611 -23.09 2.33 -15.15
N SER A 612 -22.28 3.02 -14.34
CA SER A 612 -22.07 4.46 -14.46
C SER A 612 -21.59 4.87 -15.86
N ALA A 613 -20.63 4.13 -16.41
CA ALA A 613 -20.11 4.40 -17.75
C ALA A 613 -21.19 4.22 -18.84
N LEU A 614 -22.01 3.18 -18.74
CA LEU A 614 -23.09 2.91 -19.70
C LEU A 614 -24.23 3.93 -19.61
N GLU A 615 -24.64 4.34 -18.41
CA GLU A 615 -25.63 5.39 -18.24
C GLU A 615 -25.13 6.72 -18.84
N ALA A 616 -23.89 7.11 -18.54
CA ALA A 616 -23.30 8.31 -19.12
C ALA A 616 -23.06 8.23 -20.62
N ALA A 617 -22.91 7.03 -21.17
CA ALA A 617 -22.84 6.79 -22.63
C ALA A 617 -24.23 6.77 -23.30
N GLY A 618 -25.33 6.84 -22.55
CA GLY A 618 -26.71 6.77 -23.07
C GLY A 618 -27.17 5.37 -23.45
N LEU A 619 -26.63 4.34 -22.81
CA LEU A 619 -26.92 2.92 -23.02
C LEU A 619 -27.38 2.19 -21.75
N PRO A 620 -28.33 2.76 -20.95
CA PRO A 620 -28.77 2.15 -19.69
C PRO A 620 -29.42 0.76 -19.90
N GLU A 621 -29.95 0.46 -21.09
CA GLU A 621 -30.50 -0.85 -21.44
C GLU A 621 -29.46 -1.99 -21.48
N LEU A 622 -28.19 -1.68 -21.43
CA LEU A 622 -27.08 -2.67 -21.37
C LEU A 622 -26.59 -2.91 -19.93
N VAL A 623 -27.24 -2.29 -18.94
CA VAL A 623 -27.01 -2.51 -17.51
C VAL A 623 -28.00 -3.52 -16.98
N THR A 624 -27.52 -4.51 -16.26
CA THR A 624 -28.35 -5.53 -15.58
C THR A 624 -28.07 -5.55 -14.08
N SER A 625 -28.94 -6.18 -13.29
CA SER A 625 -28.83 -6.24 -11.83
C SER A 625 -28.58 -7.65 -11.28
N SER A 626 -28.58 -8.65 -12.16
CA SER A 626 -28.28 -10.04 -11.82
C SER A 626 -27.43 -10.70 -12.90
N LEU A 627 -26.70 -11.77 -12.56
CA LEU A 627 -25.94 -12.55 -13.55
C LEU A 627 -26.86 -13.32 -14.49
N GLU A 628 -28.09 -13.64 -14.06
CA GLU A 628 -29.11 -14.28 -14.88
C GLU A 628 -29.60 -13.32 -15.98
N ASP A 629 -29.92 -12.07 -15.64
CA ASP A 629 -30.30 -11.04 -16.61
C ASP A 629 -29.15 -10.68 -17.53
N TYR A 630 -27.92 -10.65 -17.00
CA TYR A 630 -26.71 -10.42 -17.78
C TYR A 630 -26.51 -11.52 -18.85
N GLU A 631 -26.66 -12.79 -18.48
CA GLU A 631 -26.61 -13.91 -19.39
C GLU A 631 -27.73 -13.85 -20.45
N ALA A 632 -28.94 -13.55 -20.01
CA ALA A 632 -30.10 -13.43 -20.91
C ALA A 632 -29.93 -12.30 -21.93
N LEU A 633 -29.46 -11.12 -21.47
CA LEU A 633 -29.24 -9.97 -22.35
C LEU A 633 -28.09 -10.25 -23.32
N ALA A 634 -26.95 -10.81 -22.87
CA ALA A 634 -25.84 -11.15 -23.75
C ALA A 634 -26.24 -12.20 -24.81
N SER A 635 -27.00 -13.22 -24.42
CA SER A 635 -27.57 -14.22 -25.33
C SER A 635 -28.49 -13.59 -26.38
N LYS A 636 -29.36 -12.67 -25.94
CA LYS A 636 -30.30 -11.97 -26.82
C LYS A 636 -29.57 -11.09 -27.85
N LEU A 637 -28.56 -10.34 -27.40
CA LEU A 637 -27.75 -9.51 -28.30
C LEU A 637 -26.96 -10.36 -29.32
N ALA A 638 -26.55 -11.56 -28.96
CA ALA A 638 -25.91 -12.47 -29.90
C ALA A 638 -26.87 -13.10 -30.91
N ALA A 639 -28.14 -13.35 -30.50
CA ALA A 639 -29.16 -13.97 -31.33
C ALA A 639 -29.90 -12.97 -32.23
N GLU A 640 -29.97 -11.68 -31.84
CA GLU A 640 -30.73 -10.63 -32.55
C GLU A 640 -29.77 -9.54 -33.11
N PRO A 641 -29.22 -9.70 -34.34
CA PRO A 641 -28.29 -8.73 -34.91
C PRO A 641 -28.84 -7.29 -34.97
N ALA A 642 -30.14 -7.13 -35.19
CA ALA A 642 -30.81 -5.82 -35.23
C ALA A 642 -30.71 -5.07 -33.87
N LEU A 643 -30.79 -5.79 -32.77
CA LEU A 643 -30.65 -5.22 -31.42
C LEU A 643 -29.22 -4.76 -31.15
N LEU A 644 -28.24 -5.61 -31.45
CA LEU A 644 -26.83 -5.29 -31.35
C LEU A 644 -26.45 -4.09 -32.23
N GLU A 645 -26.92 -4.04 -33.44
CA GLU A 645 -26.69 -2.94 -34.37
C GLU A 645 -27.37 -1.64 -33.89
N SER A 646 -28.52 -1.74 -33.23
CA SER A 646 -29.14 -0.58 -32.59
C SER A 646 -28.28 0.00 -31.48
N ALA A 647 -27.69 -0.85 -30.62
CA ALA A 647 -26.74 -0.41 -29.58
C ALA A 647 -25.49 0.23 -30.19
N ARG A 648 -24.90 -0.37 -31.23
CA ARG A 648 -23.76 0.18 -31.97
C ARG A 648 -24.07 1.56 -32.57
N ARG A 649 -25.25 1.73 -33.18
CA ARG A 649 -25.69 3.02 -33.76
C ARG A 649 -25.88 4.09 -32.69
N LYS A 650 -26.52 3.75 -31.57
CA LYS A 650 -26.64 4.68 -30.43
C LYS A 650 -25.28 5.15 -29.94
N LEU A 651 -24.35 4.20 -29.73
CA LEU A 651 -22.99 4.50 -29.29
C LEU A 651 -22.25 5.38 -30.30
N ALA A 652 -22.33 5.06 -31.59
CA ALA A 652 -21.68 5.84 -32.65
C ALA A 652 -22.24 7.26 -32.76
N ALA A 653 -23.55 7.44 -32.63
CA ALA A 653 -24.20 8.75 -32.62
C ALA A 653 -23.86 9.58 -31.38
N GLY A 654 -23.83 8.92 -30.18
CA GLY A 654 -23.58 9.56 -28.90
C GLY A 654 -22.11 9.81 -28.58
N ARG A 655 -21.17 9.13 -29.21
CA ARG A 655 -19.74 9.11 -28.81
C ARG A 655 -19.09 10.49 -28.65
N ARG A 656 -19.51 11.49 -29.38
CA ARG A 656 -18.98 12.87 -29.30
C ARG A 656 -19.85 13.83 -28.49
N THR A 657 -21.00 13.37 -28.02
CA THR A 657 -22.01 14.23 -27.37
C THR A 657 -22.51 13.69 -26.05
N CYS A 658 -22.23 12.41 -25.73
CA CYS A 658 -22.61 11.83 -24.46
C CYS A 658 -21.73 12.37 -23.31
N ALA A 659 -22.28 12.37 -22.11
CA ALA A 659 -21.61 12.88 -20.93
C ALA A 659 -20.31 12.14 -20.61
N LEU A 660 -20.21 10.83 -20.92
CA LEU A 660 -19.00 10.01 -20.68
C LEU A 660 -17.77 10.57 -21.40
N PHE A 661 -17.94 11.16 -22.59
CA PHE A 661 -16.86 11.64 -23.44
C PHE A 661 -16.86 13.17 -23.60
N ASP A 662 -17.53 13.90 -22.72
CA ASP A 662 -17.48 15.36 -22.64
C ASP A 662 -16.56 15.79 -21.51
N THR A 663 -15.23 15.83 -21.78
CA THR A 663 -14.23 16.21 -20.78
C THR A 663 -14.40 17.66 -20.32
N ASP A 664 -14.88 18.59 -21.15
CA ASP A 664 -15.13 19.95 -20.73
C ASP A 664 -16.28 20.04 -19.72
N ARG A 665 -17.31 19.23 -19.89
CA ARG A 665 -18.41 19.11 -18.94
C ARG A 665 -17.92 18.52 -17.62
N LEU A 666 -17.16 17.42 -17.65
CA LEU A 666 -16.53 16.83 -16.46
C LEU A 666 -15.64 17.84 -15.74
N ARG A 667 -14.79 18.57 -16.47
CA ARG A 667 -13.94 19.63 -15.94
C ARG A 667 -14.74 20.65 -15.15
N ARG A 668 -15.83 21.19 -15.73
CA ARG A 668 -16.68 22.19 -15.06
C ARG A 668 -17.27 21.65 -13.75
N HIS A 669 -17.67 20.37 -13.73
CA HIS A 669 -18.19 19.71 -12.52
C HIS A 669 -17.14 19.51 -11.46
N VAL A 670 -15.94 19.02 -11.84
CA VAL A 670 -14.81 18.80 -10.93
C VAL A 670 -14.33 20.13 -10.33
N GLU A 671 -14.19 21.17 -11.14
CA GLU A 671 -13.83 22.51 -10.67
C GLU A 671 -14.89 23.11 -9.74
N ALA A 672 -16.16 22.87 -10.00
CA ALA A 672 -17.24 23.29 -9.11
C ALA A 672 -17.19 22.53 -7.77
N ALA A 673 -16.90 21.22 -7.80
CA ALA A 673 -16.72 20.44 -6.59
C ALA A 673 -15.59 21.00 -5.73
N TYR A 674 -14.40 21.23 -6.29
CA TYR A 674 -13.26 21.82 -5.56
C TYR A 674 -13.54 23.23 -5.03
N THR A 675 -14.23 24.06 -5.81
CA THR A 675 -14.63 25.38 -5.36
C THR A 675 -15.56 25.30 -4.15
N THR A 676 -16.58 24.45 -4.18
CA THR A 676 -17.52 24.24 -3.06
C THR A 676 -16.81 23.71 -1.82
N MET A 677 -15.92 22.71 -1.97
CA MET A 677 -15.12 22.17 -0.86
C MET A 677 -14.26 23.26 -0.21
N TRP A 678 -13.63 24.09 -1.03
CA TRP A 678 -12.82 25.22 -0.54
C TRP A 678 -13.65 26.29 0.14
N GLU A 679 -14.85 26.62 -0.37
CA GLU A 679 -15.77 27.58 0.25
C GLU A 679 -16.26 27.09 1.61
N LEU A 680 -16.62 25.80 1.74
CA LEU A 680 -16.98 25.18 3.03
C LEU A 680 -15.81 25.26 4.02
N GLN A 681 -14.59 24.95 3.58
CA GLN A 681 -13.40 25.06 4.43
C GLN A 681 -13.15 26.50 4.88
N ARG A 682 -13.28 27.48 3.97
CA ARG A 682 -13.10 28.90 4.30
C ARG A 682 -14.13 29.45 5.27
N SER A 683 -15.37 28.97 5.20
CA SER A 683 -16.45 29.37 6.12
C SER A 683 -16.33 28.69 7.49
N GLY A 684 -15.36 27.77 7.66
CA GLY A 684 -15.17 27.01 8.90
C GLY A 684 -16.21 25.89 9.08
N GLU A 685 -16.94 25.53 8.03
CA GLU A 685 -17.86 24.41 8.05
C GLU A 685 -17.08 23.08 7.99
N ARG A 686 -17.64 22.06 8.65
CA ARG A 686 -17.08 20.70 8.55
C ARG A 686 -17.37 20.12 7.15
N PRO A 687 -16.49 19.25 6.63
CA PRO A 687 -16.78 18.49 5.43
C PRO A 687 -18.15 17.79 5.51
N ARG A 688 -18.92 17.87 4.44
CA ARG A 688 -20.24 17.21 4.31
C ARG A 688 -20.46 16.74 2.89
N SER A 689 -21.25 15.70 2.73
CA SER A 689 -21.63 15.20 1.41
C SER A 689 -22.52 16.19 0.68
N PHE A 690 -22.31 16.31 -0.63
CA PHE A 690 -23.12 17.17 -1.49
C PHE A 690 -23.12 16.69 -2.94
N GLN A 691 -24.06 17.19 -3.71
CA GLN A 691 -24.13 16.99 -5.15
C GLN A 691 -23.75 18.29 -5.87
N VAL A 692 -22.93 18.17 -6.89
CA VAL A 692 -22.62 19.28 -7.79
C VAL A 692 -23.80 19.51 -8.73
N GLU A 693 -24.23 20.75 -8.87
CA GLU A 693 -25.29 21.10 -9.81
C GLU A 693 -24.80 20.92 -11.26
N PRO A 694 -25.65 20.35 -12.15
CA PRO A 694 -25.30 20.19 -13.56
C PRO A 694 -24.96 21.53 -14.21
N ARG A 695 -23.77 21.61 -14.85
CA ARG A 695 -23.34 22.78 -15.62
C ARG A 695 -23.24 22.43 -17.09
N GLN A 696 -23.90 23.20 -17.94
CA GLN A 696 -23.89 23.04 -19.38
C GLN A 696 -22.56 23.48 -20.01
#